data_1393072f761d41cc5d4faf8fe8be8fba
#
_entry.id   1393072f761d41cc5d4faf8fe8be8fba
#
_cell.length_a   1.000
_cell.length_b   1.000
_cell.length_c   1.000
_cell.angle_alpha   90.00
_cell.angle_beta   90.00
_cell.angle_gamma   90.00
#
_symmetry.space_group_name_H-M   'P 1'
#
loop_
_entity.id
_entity.type
_entity.pdbx_description
1 polymer ?
#
loop_
_entity_poly.entity_id
_entity_poly.type
_entity_poly.pdbx_seq_one_letter_code
_entity_poly.pdbx_strand_id
1 'polypeptide(L)'
;MTEPCTKIFDLLCLVWDVVKPILCNDAPEGYLPEDFEESSDSSKETLSYCWRALKEASLLMGTIMSHVEDHSVSERIAQLCFAQLAELRHRGAFSTVAQTWASICIRYGACESSNGVIMLEKWYKDILNMLRTNITINTRRSAGLPSLLCGVLIADSSKSYVHRAFEELRCIAETTIVATANEEASLAQVHAMNCIKDIMKNTRLGEHSERHIPATMQLAATALQSDIWAIRNCGLMLFRAVIDRLLGTSEAHLDDSTELVKQISLAEQPEVLNVLIDILTNATNGDNHNSSRYEGVFPSLQLVQQARIPRDARNKIKDAVVILTASPRWHVRDKAARTYASLVELSDATLEAAVIIQTGNGSHNALHGRLLAARYIMAQLSVAVRTESAKSLNTSSSIKHGSCWDLDELYALASHSYQTVTCNALKAASIDLLRELLLVSVAMDRDIATVDLPDYAAFIKGIDVAGSLASERLRGSPSAGVRQALARFAAVQICRTAVETSALFHALIDLATDDPNAMVYFLDEVRASLDDRDFRNSPRIVEICFRLLAKPNSTNLRCAAQGVLLHAYFQAKDTTPLEAFSLTDFEPIPPTQRFADNELELRAMRFNIADDDSSRVQIGRSDEIRLLAADCTRAVAGGGLHSREAAAFSLQRAGELWRALHADHSLDAEYRNLCIAVYDLLNDDDEDIRIVAASIATQMLSNVDVENHREPDLEPITASQRLLSFVVRRWSGSKDLFGQAFTRLFGKFEPVDEQISRYIQTDQALFAEEKQNLYIDDAREVAVWAQMAMKLSWPEAVDQTLVKHLGTWVENGIPSLRSHGTSLMSKAETFTLGLSVIYGAEILLRLSASGMSPIRPSDLRATLISWISELDKAGDAGTWRSELERVLQQSLRLKLGNLNTVLEDVLAQQGPGV
;
A
#
# COMPACT_ATOMS: atom_id res chain seq x y z
N MET A 1 43.77 13.01 16.29
CA MET A 1 42.33 12.62 16.14
C MET A 1 41.70 12.07 17.42
N THR A 2 42.43 11.62 18.39
CA THR A 2 41.90 11.01 19.64
C THR A 2 41.17 11.98 20.57
N GLU A 3 41.67 13.21 20.77
CA GLU A 3 41.08 14.18 21.70
C GLU A 3 39.65 14.67 21.25
N PRO A 4 39.39 15.01 19.98
CA PRO A 4 38.02 15.36 19.53
C PRO A 4 37.03 14.20 19.69
N CYS A 5 37.43 12.97 19.37
CA CYS A 5 36.56 11.81 19.49
C CYS A 5 36.21 11.51 20.95
N THR A 6 37.12 11.73 21.87
CA THR A 6 36.84 11.55 23.29
C THR A 6 35.81 12.58 23.80
N LYS A 7 35.97 13.86 23.43
CA LYS A 7 35.01 14.92 23.77
C LYS A 7 33.60 14.63 23.21
N ILE A 8 33.52 14.18 21.93
CA ILE A 8 32.25 13.80 21.33
C ILE A 8 31.62 12.62 22.07
N PHE A 9 32.41 11.61 22.43
CA PHE A 9 31.93 10.46 23.20
C PHE A 9 31.40 10.88 24.57
N ASP A 10 32.06 11.79 25.27
CA ASP A 10 31.61 12.29 26.58
C ASP A 10 30.25 13.03 26.46
N LEU A 11 30.00 13.76 25.34
CA LEU A 11 28.72 14.37 25.02
C LEU A 11 27.64 13.29 24.72
N LEU A 12 28.01 12.21 24.03
CA LEU A 12 27.08 11.08 23.76
C LEU A 12 26.67 10.37 25.05
N CYS A 13 27.58 10.23 26.03
CA CYS A 13 27.26 9.73 27.36
C CYS A 13 26.29 10.67 28.08
N LEU A 14 26.51 11.99 28.00
CA LEU A 14 25.61 12.98 28.58
C LEU A 14 24.18 12.90 27.98
N VAL A 15 24.08 12.77 26.64
CA VAL A 15 22.77 12.55 25.97
C VAL A 15 22.09 11.31 26.53
N TRP A 16 22.84 10.19 26.67
CA TRP A 16 22.29 8.96 27.25
C TRP A 16 21.78 9.17 28.69
N ASP A 17 22.54 9.83 29.56
CA ASP A 17 22.16 10.07 30.95
C ASP A 17 20.88 10.90 31.05
N VAL A 18 20.69 11.86 30.13
CA VAL A 18 19.47 12.70 30.08
C VAL A 18 18.25 11.93 29.59
N VAL A 19 18.38 11.09 28.53
CA VAL A 19 17.22 10.39 27.92
C VAL A 19 16.89 9.07 28.63
N LYS A 20 17.84 8.47 29.35
CA LYS A 20 17.72 7.18 30.04
C LYS A 20 16.49 7.09 30.98
N PRO A 21 16.22 8.06 31.86
CA PRO A 21 15.09 8.00 32.78
C PRO A 21 13.74 7.88 32.07
N ILE A 22 13.64 8.42 30.84
CA ILE A 22 12.40 8.44 30.05
C ILE A 22 12.28 7.20 29.18
N LEU A 23 13.35 6.82 28.48
CA LEU A 23 13.32 5.73 27.49
C LEU A 23 13.48 4.33 28.10
N CYS A 24 13.95 4.23 29.34
CA CYS A 24 14.15 2.97 30.05
C CYS A 24 13.04 2.64 31.07
N ASN A 25 12.00 3.48 31.16
CA ASN A 25 10.92 3.26 32.11
C ASN A 25 9.93 2.22 31.56
N ASP A 26 9.34 1.41 32.47
CA ASP A 26 8.42 0.31 32.14
C ASP A 26 6.98 0.78 31.82
N ALA A 27 6.79 2.05 31.45
CA ALA A 27 5.50 2.55 31.04
C ALA A 27 4.96 1.80 29.78
N PRO A 28 3.65 1.53 29.67
CA PRO A 28 3.05 1.06 28.43
C PRO A 28 3.45 1.95 27.28
N GLU A 29 3.65 1.38 26.07
CA GLU A 29 4.09 2.13 24.89
C GLU A 29 3.28 3.44 24.74
N GLY A 30 3.92 4.59 24.92
CA GLY A 30 3.30 5.92 24.79
C GLY A 30 2.92 6.66 26.07
N TYR A 31 3.22 6.14 27.28
CA TYR A 31 3.03 6.84 28.54
C TYR A 31 4.35 7.25 29.19
N LEU A 32 4.36 8.44 29.78
CA LEU A 32 5.46 8.89 30.64
C LEU A 32 5.28 8.36 32.07
N PRO A 33 6.38 8.30 32.85
CA PRO A 33 6.29 8.06 34.29
C PRO A 33 5.34 9.05 34.98
N GLU A 34 4.65 8.59 36.01
CA GLU A 34 3.70 9.40 36.80
C GLU A 34 4.31 10.70 37.38
N ASP A 35 5.63 10.76 37.56
CA ASP A 35 6.35 11.95 38.05
C ASP A 35 6.44 13.09 37.01
N PHE A 36 6.03 12.86 35.75
CA PHE A 36 6.05 13.81 34.64
C PHE A 36 4.65 14.26 34.17
N GLU A 37 3.62 14.10 35.02
CA GLU A 37 2.26 14.57 34.75
C GLU A 37 2.17 16.11 34.70
N GLU A 38 2.66 16.72 33.65
CA GLU A 38 2.18 18.00 33.17
C GLU A 38 1.54 17.77 31.78
N SER A 39 0.23 17.98 31.71
CA SER A 39 -0.65 17.95 30.53
C SER A 39 -0.38 16.86 29.45
N SER A 40 -1.38 16.15 29.01
CA SER A 40 -1.31 14.95 28.15
C SER A 40 -0.56 15.16 26.80
N ASP A 41 -0.37 16.38 26.34
CA ASP A 41 0.34 16.69 25.11
C ASP A 41 1.86 16.83 25.32
N SER A 42 2.31 17.43 26.43
CA SER A 42 3.76 17.60 26.68
C SER A 42 4.48 16.26 26.94
N SER A 43 3.77 15.24 27.42
CA SER A 43 4.33 13.93 27.72
C SER A 43 4.77 13.14 26.47
N LYS A 44 3.97 13.16 25.42
CA LYS A 44 4.30 12.52 24.13
C LYS A 44 5.44 13.25 23.42
N GLU A 45 5.46 14.57 23.53
CA GLU A 45 6.52 15.42 22.99
C GLU A 45 7.87 15.09 23.62
N THR A 46 7.94 15.01 24.94
CA THR A 46 9.16 14.67 25.67
C THR A 46 9.69 13.28 25.28
N LEU A 47 8.80 12.28 25.20
CA LEU A 47 9.17 10.92 24.79
C LEU A 47 9.74 10.89 23.36
N SER A 48 9.11 11.58 22.43
CA SER A 48 9.54 11.67 21.04
C SER A 48 10.88 12.42 20.91
N TYR A 49 11.04 13.51 21.67
CA TYR A 49 12.28 14.26 21.71
C TYR A 49 13.46 13.39 22.22
N CYS A 50 13.27 12.69 23.33
CA CYS A 50 14.26 11.77 23.86
C CYS A 50 14.63 10.66 22.88
N TRP A 51 13.64 10.10 22.18
CA TRP A 51 13.87 9.10 21.14
C TRP A 51 14.68 9.66 19.97
N ARG A 52 14.33 10.85 19.47
CA ARG A 52 15.08 11.51 18.38
C ARG A 52 16.52 11.83 18.80
N ALA A 53 16.72 12.35 19.99
CA ALA A 53 18.06 12.63 20.51
C ALA A 53 18.93 11.35 20.56
N LEU A 54 18.37 10.24 21.04
CA LEU A 54 19.07 8.96 21.04
C LEU A 54 19.31 8.42 19.62
N LYS A 55 18.39 8.62 18.70
CA LYS A 55 18.54 8.23 17.29
C LYS A 55 19.75 8.91 16.66
N GLU A 56 19.84 10.24 16.76
CA GLU A 56 20.95 10.99 16.20
C GLU A 56 22.28 10.64 16.90
N ALA A 57 22.28 10.50 18.23
CA ALA A 57 23.43 10.03 18.97
C ALA A 57 23.91 8.64 18.52
N SER A 58 22.99 7.71 18.28
CA SER A 58 23.29 6.35 17.81
C SER A 58 23.88 6.35 16.39
N LEU A 59 23.34 7.16 15.48
CA LEU A 59 23.87 7.32 14.12
C LEU A 59 25.30 7.90 14.16
N LEU A 60 25.54 8.90 15.01
CA LEU A 60 26.87 9.48 15.19
C LEU A 60 27.86 8.45 15.76
N MET A 61 27.46 7.62 16.73
CA MET A 61 28.26 6.50 17.22
C MET A 61 28.64 5.53 16.09
N GLY A 62 27.71 5.17 15.22
CA GLY A 62 27.96 4.34 14.06
C GLY A 62 28.98 4.95 13.10
N THR A 63 28.86 6.25 12.84
CA THR A 63 29.81 7.01 12.00
C THR A 63 31.19 7.06 12.62
N ILE A 64 31.29 7.37 13.91
CA ILE A 64 32.57 7.37 14.61
C ILE A 64 33.22 5.98 14.53
N MET A 65 32.45 4.92 14.80
CA MET A 65 32.94 3.55 14.73
C MET A 65 33.48 3.17 13.35
N SER A 66 32.97 3.70 12.27
CA SER A 66 33.44 3.38 10.91
C SER A 66 34.81 4.03 10.60
N HIS A 67 35.24 5.09 11.33
CA HIS A 67 36.41 5.88 11.03
C HIS A 67 37.50 5.83 12.12
N VAL A 68 37.18 5.42 13.33
CA VAL A 68 38.11 5.40 14.46
C VAL A 68 38.92 4.11 14.46
N GLU A 69 40.27 4.25 14.48
CA GLU A 69 41.24 3.14 14.63
C GLU A 69 41.60 2.86 16.10
N ASP A 70 41.26 3.78 16.98
CA ASP A 70 41.61 3.67 18.42
C ASP A 70 40.68 2.63 19.08
N HIS A 71 41.28 1.52 19.51
CA HIS A 71 40.60 0.44 20.20
C HIS A 71 39.92 0.87 21.51
N SER A 72 40.48 1.83 22.24
CA SER A 72 39.93 2.32 23.51
C SER A 72 38.58 3.04 23.29
N VAL A 73 38.52 3.93 22.30
CA VAL A 73 37.26 4.62 21.92
C VAL A 73 36.24 3.64 21.37
N SER A 74 36.66 2.70 20.52
CA SER A 74 35.77 1.67 19.94
C SER A 74 35.16 0.81 21.04
N GLU A 75 35.94 0.40 22.07
CA GLU A 75 35.44 -0.41 23.18
C GLU A 75 34.41 0.37 24.04
N ARG A 76 34.70 1.65 24.34
CA ARG A 76 33.78 2.52 25.10
C ARG A 76 32.42 2.69 24.35
N ILE A 77 32.45 2.91 23.02
CA ILE A 77 31.23 3.01 22.21
C ILE A 77 30.45 1.67 22.24
N ALA A 78 31.16 0.55 22.10
CA ALA A 78 30.52 -0.77 22.13
C ALA A 78 29.84 -1.06 23.48
N GLN A 79 30.54 -0.68 24.61
CA GLN A 79 30.00 -0.81 25.97
C GLN A 79 28.73 0.07 26.15
N LEU A 80 28.74 1.31 25.62
CA LEU A 80 27.58 2.20 25.69
C LEU A 80 26.39 1.63 24.91
N CYS A 81 26.60 1.18 23.68
CA CYS A 81 25.53 0.54 22.88
C CYS A 81 24.97 -0.72 23.53
N PHE A 82 25.84 -1.54 24.12
CA PHE A 82 25.42 -2.74 24.87
C PHE A 82 24.54 -2.35 26.06
N ALA A 83 24.96 -1.39 26.88
CA ALA A 83 24.20 -0.89 28.02
C ALA A 83 22.84 -0.29 27.59
N GLN A 84 22.83 0.50 26.50
CA GLN A 84 21.60 1.07 25.95
C GLN A 84 20.62 -0.02 25.58
N LEU A 85 21.01 -1.04 24.79
CA LEU A 85 20.13 -2.13 24.37
C LEU A 85 19.68 -3.00 25.54
N ALA A 86 20.51 -3.17 26.57
CA ALA A 86 20.15 -3.92 27.77
C ALA A 86 19.08 -3.21 28.59
N GLU A 87 19.07 -1.87 28.61
CA GLU A 87 18.21 -1.06 29.49
C GLU A 87 17.00 -0.45 28.78
N LEU A 88 17.06 -0.16 27.45
CA LEU A 88 15.98 0.47 26.70
C LEU A 88 14.69 -0.37 26.71
N ARG A 89 13.57 0.33 26.92
CA ARG A 89 12.20 -0.25 26.87
C ARG A 89 11.38 0.29 25.69
N HIS A 90 11.68 1.52 25.25
CA HIS A 90 10.97 2.14 24.12
C HIS A 90 11.35 1.47 22.79
N ARG A 91 10.35 0.95 22.04
CA ARG A 91 10.55 0.15 20.82
C ARG A 91 11.34 0.88 19.74
N GLY A 92 10.98 2.11 19.41
CA GLY A 92 11.68 2.92 18.41
C GLY A 92 13.14 3.16 18.77
N ALA A 93 13.42 3.39 20.08
CA ALA A 93 14.76 3.64 20.57
C ALA A 93 15.68 2.41 20.44
N PHE A 94 15.25 1.23 20.91
CA PHE A 94 16.10 0.05 20.79
C PHE A 94 16.26 -0.43 19.33
N SER A 95 15.26 -0.23 18.45
CA SER A 95 15.41 -0.54 17.03
C SER A 95 16.50 0.27 16.35
N THR A 96 16.64 1.54 16.74
CA THR A 96 17.71 2.42 16.21
C THR A 96 19.09 2.02 16.69
N VAL A 97 19.24 1.79 17.99
CA VAL A 97 20.53 1.38 18.59
C VAL A 97 20.95 -0.01 18.09
N ALA A 98 19.99 -0.91 17.81
CA ALA A 98 20.24 -2.25 17.27
C ALA A 98 21.01 -2.25 15.94
N GLN A 99 20.76 -1.26 15.07
CA GLN A 99 21.47 -1.13 13.80
C GLN A 99 22.94 -0.76 14.04
N THR A 100 23.19 0.20 14.92
CA THR A 100 24.54 0.61 15.32
C THR A 100 25.29 -0.55 15.99
N TRP A 101 24.63 -1.28 16.89
CA TRP A 101 25.19 -2.47 17.53
C TRP A 101 25.58 -3.56 16.53
N ALA A 102 24.72 -3.89 15.58
CA ALA A 102 25.04 -4.86 14.54
C ALA A 102 26.29 -4.46 13.74
N SER A 103 26.42 -3.18 13.37
CA SER A 103 27.59 -2.65 12.67
C SER A 103 28.87 -2.74 13.51
N ILE A 104 28.79 -2.47 14.82
CA ILE A 104 29.88 -2.63 15.78
C ILE A 104 30.33 -4.09 15.84
N CYS A 105 29.38 -5.03 16.03
CA CYS A 105 29.69 -6.45 16.09
C CYS A 105 30.37 -6.95 14.81
N ILE A 106 29.86 -6.56 13.63
CA ILE A 106 30.45 -6.93 12.33
C ILE A 106 31.91 -6.44 12.24
N ARG A 107 32.19 -5.22 12.67
CA ARG A 107 33.53 -4.68 12.67
C ARG A 107 34.48 -5.50 13.58
N TYR A 108 34.02 -5.86 14.77
CA TYR A 108 34.81 -6.72 15.66
C TYR A 108 35.03 -8.14 15.09
N GLY A 109 34.00 -8.69 14.41
CA GLY A 109 34.10 -9.98 13.74
C GLY A 109 35.01 -10.00 12.51
N ALA A 110 35.16 -8.85 11.84
CA ALA A 110 36.07 -8.68 10.70
C ALA A 110 37.53 -8.40 11.11
N CYS A 111 37.80 -8.11 12.38
CA CYS A 111 39.14 -7.87 12.88
C CYS A 111 39.93 -9.20 12.93
N GLU A 112 41.04 -9.31 12.20
CA GLU A 112 41.93 -10.49 12.21
C GLU A 112 42.65 -10.70 13.55
N SER A 113 42.53 -9.73 14.46
CA SER A 113 43.12 -9.84 15.78
C SER A 113 42.32 -10.77 16.69
N SER A 114 43.00 -11.63 17.46
CA SER A 114 42.39 -12.51 18.48
C SER A 114 41.50 -11.74 19.48
N ASN A 115 41.68 -10.43 19.64
CA ASN A 115 40.86 -9.60 20.54
C ASN A 115 39.42 -9.44 20.07
N GLY A 116 39.15 -9.39 18.77
CA GLY A 116 37.78 -9.28 18.23
C GLY A 116 36.94 -10.51 18.57
N VAL A 117 37.49 -11.71 18.37
CA VAL A 117 36.80 -12.99 18.69
C VAL A 117 36.56 -13.13 20.20
N ILE A 118 37.54 -12.72 21.02
CA ILE A 118 37.41 -12.75 22.49
C ILE A 118 36.29 -11.82 22.96
N MET A 119 36.13 -10.65 22.37
CA MET A 119 35.03 -9.71 22.71
C MET A 119 33.66 -10.24 22.29
N LEU A 120 33.53 -10.82 21.10
CA LEU A 120 32.25 -11.42 20.67
C LEU A 120 31.83 -12.58 21.59
N GLU A 121 32.78 -13.46 21.99
CA GLU A 121 32.50 -14.56 22.93
C GLU A 121 32.14 -14.01 24.33
N LYS A 122 32.76 -12.93 24.78
CA LYS A 122 32.44 -12.27 26.05
C LYS A 122 30.99 -11.74 25.99
N TRP A 123 30.64 -10.95 24.96
CA TRP A 123 29.27 -10.42 24.79
C TRP A 123 28.24 -11.54 24.66
N TYR A 124 28.54 -12.60 23.93
CA TYR A 124 27.66 -13.77 23.84
C TYR A 124 27.35 -14.36 25.23
N LYS A 125 28.39 -14.59 26.06
CA LYS A 125 28.22 -15.11 27.42
C LYS A 125 27.48 -14.14 28.33
N ASP A 126 27.76 -12.85 28.24
CA ASP A 126 27.08 -11.82 29.03
C ASP A 126 25.58 -11.77 28.70
N ILE A 127 25.20 -11.85 27.42
CA ILE A 127 23.80 -11.87 26.98
C ILE A 127 23.08 -13.13 27.52
N LEU A 128 23.69 -14.30 27.41
CA LEU A 128 23.10 -15.54 27.93
C LEU A 128 22.96 -15.53 29.46
N ASN A 129 23.91 -14.92 30.13
CA ASN A 129 23.83 -14.75 31.59
C ASN A 129 22.70 -13.78 31.96
N MET A 130 22.55 -12.67 31.23
CA MET A 130 21.42 -11.76 31.40
C MET A 130 20.08 -12.46 31.21
N LEU A 131 19.94 -13.34 30.19
CA LEU A 131 18.72 -14.14 29.95
C LEU A 131 18.37 -15.07 31.12
N ARG A 132 19.40 -15.58 31.83
CA ARG A 132 19.21 -16.53 32.96
C ARG A 132 18.97 -15.79 34.27
N THR A 133 19.55 -14.61 34.48
CA THR A 133 19.60 -13.94 35.79
C THR A 133 18.71 -12.70 35.90
N ASN A 134 18.41 -12.02 34.80
CA ASN A 134 17.66 -10.77 34.85
C ASN A 134 16.14 -11.01 34.83
N ILE A 135 15.60 -11.29 35.99
CA ILE A 135 14.18 -11.41 36.30
C ILE A 135 13.45 -10.03 36.19
N THR A 136 14.17 -8.93 36.02
CA THR A 136 13.62 -7.56 36.07
C THR A 136 13.26 -6.95 34.72
N ILE A 137 13.41 -7.68 33.63
CA ILE A 137 13.04 -7.18 32.29
C ILE A 137 11.55 -7.42 32.05
N ASN A 138 10.72 -6.52 32.52
CA ASN A 138 9.23 -6.64 32.50
C ASN A 138 8.58 -6.33 31.16
N THR A 139 9.23 -6.49 30.02
CA THR A 139 8.61 -6.24 28.71
C THR A 139 8.19 -7.52 28.00
N ARG A 140 6.99 -7.53 27.43
CA ARG A 140 6.40 -8.66 26.68
C ARG A 140 7.27 -9.14 25.51
N ARG A 141 8.18 -8.30 24.98
CA ARG A 141 9.02 -8.57 23.79
C ARG A 141 10.51 -8.63 24.09
N SER A 142 10.91 -8.67 25.36
CA SER A 142 12.31 -8.74 25.79
C SER A 142 13.19 -7.55 25.38
N ALA A 143 12.58 -6.42 25.02
CA ALA A 143 13.24 -5.17 24.63
C ALA A 143 14.42 -5.38 23.65
N GLY A 144 15.60 -4.87 23.96
CA GLY A 144 16.79 -4.96 23.10
C GLY A 144 17.57 -6.28 23.18
N LEU A 145 17.24 -7.21 24.09
CA LEU A 145 17.96 -8.49 24.22
C LEU A 145 18.07 -9.32 22.93
N PRO A 146 16.99 -9.52 22.17
CA PRO A 146 17.08 -10.23 20.89
C PRO A 146 18.03 -9.54 19.90
N SER A 147 18.03 -8.20 19.90
CA SER A 147 18.92 -7.42 19.03
C SER A 147 20.39 -7.52 19.43
N LEU A 148 20.69 -7.55 20.75
CA LEU A 148 22.03 -7.79 21.27
C LEU A 148 22.57 -9.15 20.76
N LEU A 149 21.77 -10.19 20.90
CA LEU A 149 22.15 -11.53 20.47
C LEU A 149 22.31 -11.63 18.95
N CYS A 150 21.33 -11.15 18.17
CA CYS A 150 21.41 -11.15 16.72
C CYS A 150 22.65 -10.42 16.19
N GLY A 151 23.05 -9.30 16.78
CA GLY A 151 24.26 -8.55 16.40
C GLY A 151 25.52 -9.43 16.50
N VAL A 152 25.68 -10.15 17.61
CA VAL A 152 26.82 -11.06 17.82
C VAL A 152 26.77 -12.24 16.84
N LEU A 153 25.60 -12.85 16.63
CA LEU A 153 25.42 -13.98 15.70
C LEU A 153 25.71 -13.60 14.25
N ILE A 154 25.34 -12.40 13.84
CA ILE A 154 25.61 -11.89 12.48
C ILE A 154 27.11 -11.73 12.27
N ALA A 155 27.84 -11.26 13.27
CA ALA A 155 29.27 -10.99 13.22
C ALA A 155 30.13 -12.27 13.18
N ASP A 156 29.65 -13.40 13.65
CA ASP A 156 30.37 -14.69 13.57
C ASP A 156 30.45 -15.19 12.14
N SER A 157 31.65 -15.14 11.56
CA SER A 157 31.90 -15.61 10.18
C SER A 157 31.72 -17.12 10.02
N SER A 158 31.99 -17.90 11.07
CA SER A 158 31.85 -19.37 11.07
C SER A 158 30.41 -19.81 11.28
N LYS A 159 29.53 -18.91 11.75
CA LYS A 159 28.14 -19.18 12.12
C LYS A 159 27.97 -20.30 13.16
N SER A 160 29.03 -20.66 13.86
CA SER A 160 29.02 -21.68 14.91
C SER A 160 28.19 -21.26 16.12
N TYR A 161 28.16 -19.94 16.42
CA TYR A 161 27.33 -19.40 17.50
C TYR A 161 25.83 -19.51 17.25
N VAL A 162 25.38 -19.53 16.00
CA VAL A 162 23.95 -19.66 15.70
C VAL A 162 23.40 -20.99 16.22
N HIS A 163 24.10 -22.09 15.95
CA HIS A 163 23.66 -23.42 16.41
C HIS A 163 23.73 -23.56 17.93
N ARG A 164 24.84 -23.08 18.51
CA ARG A 164 25.02 -23.06 19.93
C ARG A 164 23.95 -22.24 20.64
N ALA A 165 23.61 -21.05 20.08
CA ALA A 165 22.57 -20.18 20.62
C ALA A 165 21.19 -20.86 20.59
N PHE A 166 20.81 -21.52 19.49
CA PHE A 166 19.55 -22.25 19.41
C PHE A 166 19.44 -23.33 20.49
N GLU A 167 20.48 -24.15 20.69
CA GLU A 167 20.47 -25.20 21.71
C GLU A 167 20.39 -24.62 23.14
N GLU A 168 21.19 -23.60 23.44
CA GLU A 168 21.17 -22.97 24.77
C GLU A 168 19.84 -22.25 25.05
N LEU A 169 19.28 -21.52 24.05
CA LEU A 169 17.98 -20.87 24.19
C LEU A 169 16.84 -21.89 24.32
N ARG A 170 16.89 -22.98 23.57
CA ARG A 170 15.92 -24.08 23.68
C ARG A 170 15.93 -24.69 25.07
N CYS A 171 17.11 -25.01 25.61
CA CYS A 171 17.24 -25.49 26.97
C CYS A 171 16.62 -24.53 28.00
N ILE A 172 16.81 -23.21 27.83
CA ILE A 172 16.19 -22.22 28.73
C ILE A 172 14.67 -22.21 28.56
N ALA A 173 14.17 -22.26 27.32
CA ALA A 173 12.74 -22.24 27.01
C ALA A 173 11.97 -23.47 27.50
N GLU A 174 12.63 -24.63 27.53
CA GLU A 174 12.06 -25.92 27.97
C GLU A 174 12.16 -26.18 29.51
N THR A 175 12.75 -25.26 30.26
CA THR A 175 12.89 -25.39 31.74
C THR A 175 11.49 -25.46 32.41
N THR A 176 11.28 -26.39 33.32
CA THR A 176 10.03 -26.51 34.11
C THR A 176 9.82 -25.32 35.03
N ILE A 177 8.63 -24.73 35.00
CA ILE A 177 8.28 -23.52 35.75
C ILE A 177 7.65 -23.89 37.08
N VAL A 178 8.18 -23.28 38.15
CA VAL A 178 7.46 -23.11 39.40
C VAL A 178 7.11 -21.64 39.53
N ALA A 179 6.07 -21.20 38.86
CA ALA A 179 5.70 -19.78 38.79
C ALA A 179 4.60 -19.42 39.79
N THR A 180 4.80 -18.30 40.49
CA THR A 180 3.73 -17.56 41.18
C THR A 180 3.06 -16.62 40.17
N ALA A 181 1.74 -16.40 40.28
CA ALA A 181 0.89 -15.74 39.27
C ALA A 181 1.26 -14.26 38.92
N ASN A 182 2.17 -13.64 39.67
CA ASN A 182 2.56 -12.22 39.47
C ASN A 182 3.84 -12.00 38.66
N GLU A 183 4.52 -13.04 38.17
CA GLU A 183 5.84 -12.93 37.52
C GLU A 183 5.85 -13.42 36.07
N GLU A 184 4.69 -13.50 35.41
CA GLU A 184 4.56 -14.13 34.08
C GLU A 184 5.40 -13.45 32.99
N ALA A 185 5.61 -12.14 33.05
CA ALA A 185 6.31 -11.40 32.01
C ALA A 185 7.85 -11.44 32.15
N SER A 186 8.36 -11.82 33.33
CA SER A 186 9.81 -11.85 33.63
C SER A 186 10.45 -13.23 33.47
N LEU A 187 9.73 -14.18 32.89
CA LEU A 187 10.22 -15.56 32.74
C LEU A 187 11.38 -15.64 31.72
N ALA A 188 12.45 -16.30 32.08
CA ALA A 188 13.60 -16.57 31.20
C ALA A 188 13.16 -17.28 29.90
N GLN A 189 12.13 -18.13 29.98
CA GLN A 189 11.52 -18.84 28.84
C GLN A 189 10.95 -17.88 27.80
N VAL A 190 10.26 -16.82 28.24
CA VAL A 190 9.70 -15.77 27.37
C VAL A 190 10.83 -15.04 26.61
N HIS A 191 11.91 -14.70 27.32
CA HIS A 191 13.06 -14.03 26.71
C HIS A 191 13.80 -14.93 25.72
N ALA A 192 14.00 -16.21 26.06
CA ALA A 192 14.61 -17.18 25.18
C ALA A 192 13.80 -17.38 23.89
N MET A 193 12.48 -17.55 24.00
CA MET A 193 11.60 -17.70 22.84
C MET A 193 11.57 -16.45 21.96
N ASN A 194 11.60 -15.25 22.55
CA ASN A 194 11.70 -14.00 21.78
C ASN A 194 13.03 -13.90 21.02
N CYS A 195 14.14 -14.34 21.61
CA CYS A 195 15.43 -14.41 20.93
C CYS A 195 15.40 -15.39 19.75
N ILE A 196 14.87 -16.59 19.94
CA ILE A 196 14.71 -17.59 18.86
C ILE A 196 13.85 -17.00 17.72
N LYS A 197 12.73 -16.36 18.06
CA LYS A 197 11.86 -15.72 17.09
C LYS A 197 12.60 -14.68 16.23
N ASP A 198 13.41 -13.81 16.85
CA ASP A 198 14.13 -12.77 16.14
C ASP A 198 15.30 -13.34 15.31
N ILE A 199 15.96 -14.41 15.77
CA ILE A 199 16.93 -15.17 14.95
C ILE A 199 16.24 -15.74 13.70
N MET A 200 15.06 -16.37 13.85
CA MET A 200 14.28 -16.90 12.73
C MET A 200 13.87 -15.82 11.72
N LYS A 201 13.52 -14.63 12.18
CA LYS A 201 13.11 -13.50 11.31
C LYS A 201 14.29 -12.81 10.64
N ASN A 202 15.50 -12.92 11.16
CA ASN A 202 16.65 -12.22 10.64
C ASN A 202 17.08 -12.78 9.28
N THR A 203 17.10 -11.95 8.24
CA THR A 203 17.46 -12.36 6.86
C THR A 203 18.92 -12.81 6.74
N ARG A 204 19.84 -12.21 7.50
CA ARG A 204 21.28 -12.55 7.48
C ARG A 204 21.60 -13.88 8.18
N LEU A 205 20.68 -14.37 9.02
CA LEU A 205 20.80 -15.66 9.73
C LEU A 205 19.91 -16.73 9.12
N GLY A 206 19.18 -16.43 8.05
CA GLY A 206 18.13 -17.26 7.46
C GLY A 206 18.58 -18.67 7.15
N GLU A 207 19.58 -18.84 6.30
CA GLU A 207 20.10 -20.14 5.86
C GLU A 207 20.52 -21.04 7.04
N HIS A 208 21.13 -20.46 8.08
CA HIS A 208 21.60 -21.19 9.25
C HIS A 208 20.48 -21.50 10.24
N SER A 209 19.38 -20.75 10.23
CA SER A 209 18.22 -20.97 11.09
C SER A 209 17.27 -22.05 10.55
N GLU A 210 17.28 -22.34 9.25
CA GLU A 210 16.34 -23.28 8.60
C GLU A 210 16.44 -24.70 9.18
N ARG A 211 17.62 -25.18 9.50
CA ARG A 211 17.81 -26.50 10.15
C ARG A 211 17.14 -26.61 11.53
N HIS A 212 16.85 -25.49 12.18
CA HIS A 212 16.21 -25.44 13.49
C HIS A 212 14.68 -25.24 13.41
N ILE A 213 14.10 -25.20 12.20
CA ILE A 213 12.66 -25.07 12.00
C ILE A 213 11.87 -26.16 12.73
N PRO A 214 12.20 -27.46 12.60
CA PRO A 214 11.44 -28.53 13.29
C PRO A 214 11.45 -28.36 14.81
N ALA A 215 12.62 -28.15 15.40
CA ALA A 215 12.76 -27.96 16.85
C ALA A 215 12.04 -26.71 17.35
N THR A 216 12.09 -25.60 16.56
CA THR A 216 11.38 -24.36 16.89
C THR A 216 9.87 -24.55 16.78
N MET A 217 9.40 -25.30 15.79
CA MET A 217 7.98 -25.63 15.63
C MET A 217 7.47 -26.49 16.80
N GLN A 218 8.25 -27.49 17.22
CA GLN A 218 7.94 -28.31 18.39
C GLN A 218 7.87 -27.48 19.69
N LEU A 219 8.84 -26.59 19.90
CA LEU A 219 8.84 -25.65 21.02
C LEU A 219 7.60 -24.75 21.01
N ALA A 220 7.24 -24.18 19.85
CA ALA A 220 6.04 -23.38 19.67
C ALA A 220 4.77 -24.17 20.01
N ALA A 221 4.65 -25.41 19.51
CA ALA A 221 3.52 -26.32 19.78
C ALA A 221 3.37 -26.61 21.28
N THR A 222 4.46 -26.87 21.97
CA THR A 222 4.49 -27.10 23.44
C THR A 222 4.10 -25.82 24.19
N ALA A 223 4.65 -24.65 23.79
CA ALA A 223 4.34 -23.35 24.40
C ALA A 223 2.86 -22.98 24.27
N LEU A 224 2.22 -23.30 23.15
CA LEU A 224 0.78 -23.06 22.93
C LEU A 224 -0.13 -23.85 23.85
N GLN A 225 0.36 -24.94 24.49
CA GLN A 225 -0.39 -25.73 25.45
C GLN A 225 -0.20 -25.28 26.90
N SER A 226 0.67 -24.27 27.14
CA SER A 226 0.96 -23.76 28.48
C SER A 226 -0.26 -23.06 29.11
N ASP A 227 -0.44 -23.20 30.41
CA ASP A 227 -1.47 -22.41 31.16
C ASP A 227 -1.06 -20.95 31.35
N ILE A 228 0.22 -20.64 31.18
CA ILE A 228 0.76 -19.27 31.31
C ILE A 228 0.56 -18.50 30.00
N TRP A 229 -0.21 -17.41 30.06
CA TRP A 229 -0.54 -16.60 28.85
C TRP A 229 0.69 -16.07 28.13
N ALA A 230 1.70 -15.58 28.86
CA ALA A 230 2.92 -15.03 28.28
C ALA A 230 3.67 -16.06 27.43
N ILE A 231 3.71 -17.32 27.88
CA ILE A 231 4.34 -18.43 27.14
C ILE A 231 3.54 -18.78 25.90
N ARG A 232 2.19 -18.87 26.01
CA ARG A 232 1.34 -19.12 24.84
C ARG A 232 1.50 -18.05 23.77
N ASN A 233 1.53 -16.78 24.18
CA ASN A 233 1.75 -15.66 23.25
C ASN A 233 3.11 -15.75 22.53
N CYS A 234 4.19 -16.12 23.26
CA CYS A 234 5.49 -16.37 22.64
C CYS A 234 5.45 -17.57 21.69
N GLY A 235 4.73 -18.64 22.05
CA GLY A 235 4.50 -19.81 21.18
C GLY A 235 3.82 -19.42 19.87
N LEU A 236 2.79 -18.56 19.91
CA LEU A 236 2.09 -18.05 18.73
C LEU A 236 3.03 -17.19 17.84
N MET A 237 3.82 -16.32 18.45
CA MET A 237 4.79 -15.49 17.74
C MET A 237 5.92 -16.32 17.11
N LEU A 238 6.38 -17.37 17.78
CA LEU A 238 7.36 -18.34 17.29
C LEU A 238 6.81 -19.11 16.09
N PHE A 239 5.58 -19.62 16.22
CA PHE A 239 4.89 -20.32 15.15
C PHE A 239 4.77 -19.45 13.90
N ARG A 240 4.36 -18.18 14.07
CA ARG A 240 4.31 -17.23 12.96
C ARG A 240 5.68 -17.00 12.34
N ALA A 241 6.74 -16.87 13.12
CA ALA A 241 8.09 -16.70 12.60
C ALA A 241 8.56 -17.92 11.77
N VAL A 242 8.18 -19.15 12.16
CA VAL A 242 8.42 -20.36 11.38
C VAL A 242 7.66 -20.34 10.07
N ILE A 243 6.38 -19.95 10.09
CA ILE A 243 5.57 -19.81 8.86
C ILE A 243 6.20 -18.78 7.92
N ASP A 244 6.55 -17.58 8.42
CA ASP A 244 7.18 -16.51 7.64
C ASP A 244 8.51 -16.98 7.03
N ARG A 245 9.27 -17.84 7.71
CA ARG A 245 10.51 -18.43 7.20
C ARG A 245 10.25 -19.49 6.12
N LEU A 246 9.23 -20.32 6.28
CA LEU A 246 8.87 -21.37 5.33
C LEU A 246 8.23 -20.80 4.05
N LEU A 247 7.31 -19.85 4.18
CA LEU A 247 6.50 -19.32 3.07
C LEU A 247 7.08 -18.05 2.44
N GLY A 248 8.03 -17.39 3.12
CA GLY A 248 8.49 -16.04 2.75
C GLY A 248 7.57 -14.96 3.33
N THR A 249 8.05 -13.71 3.29
CA THR A 249 7.36 -12.54 3.84
C THR A 249 6.40 -11.86 2.86
N SER A 250 6.23 -12.36 1.63
CA SER A 250 5.18 -11.84 0.77
C SER A 250 3.85 -12.13 1.46
N GLU A 251 3.25 -11.08 2.00
CA GLU A 251 1.82 -11.06 2.28
C GLU A 251 1.14 -11.28 0.93
N ALA A 252 0.93 -12.53 0.57
CA ALA A 252 -0.13 -12.84 -0.36
C ALA A 252 -1.38 -12.33 0.35
N HIS A 253 -1.90 -11.20 -0.10
CA HIS A 253 -3.23 -10.76 0.26
C HIS A 253 -4.11 -11.99 0.07
N LEU A 254 -4.62 -12.51 1.17
CA LEU A 254 -5.62 -13.58 1.21
C LEU A 254 -6.97 -12.95 0.78
N ASP A 255 -6.93 -12.21 -0.31
CA ASP A 255 -8.11 -11.91 -1.08
C ASP A 255 -8.56 -13.19 -1.77
N ASP A 256 -9.83 -13.33 -1.99
CA ASP A 256 -10.53 -14.49 -2.57
C ASP A 256 -9.97 -14.96 -3.95
N SER A 257 -8.85 -14.40 -4.40
CA SER A 257 -8.16 -14.79 -5.61
C SER A 257 -7.48 -16.15 -5.43
N THR A 258 -7.98 -17.10 -6.17
CA THR A 258 -7.55 -18.50 -6.27
C THR A 258 -6.19 -18.69 -6.95
N GLU A 259 -5.31 -17.69 -6.98
CA GLU A 259 -3.96 -17.85 -7.51
C GLU A 259 -3.13 -18.70 -6.57
N LEU A 260 -2.64 -19.82 -7.10
CA LEU A 260 -1.78 -20.79 -6.45
C LEU A 260 -0.46 -20.14 -6.01
N VAL A 261 -0.44 -19.65 -4.78
CA VAL A 261 0.78 -19.25 -4.09
C VAL A 261 1.76 -20.43 -4.10
N LYS A 262 3.04 -20.17 -4.28
CA LYS A 262 4.11 -21.17 -4.28
C LYS A 262 3.94 -22.14 -3.11
N GLN A 263 3.56 -23.40 -3.40
CA GLN A 263 3.35 -24.42 -2.39
C GLN A 263 4.69 -25.00 -1.98
N ILE A 264 5.01 -24.93 -0.70
CA ILE A 264 6.16 -25.60 -0.09
C ILE A 264 5.85 -27.08 0.04
N SER A 265 6.82 -27.95 -0.29
CA SER A 265 6.70 -29.39 -0.07
C SER A 265 7.06 -29.76 1.36
N LEU A 266 6.10 -30.21 2.16
CA LEU A 266 6.36 -30.76 3.50
C LEU A 266 6.86 -32.20 3.46
N ALA A 267 7.03 -32.80 2.29
CA ALA A 267 7.72 -34.09 2.15
C ALA A 267 9.18 -34.02 2.60
N GLU A 268 9.80 -32.85 2.46
CA GLU A 268 11.19 -32.59 2.88
C GLU A 268 11.32 -32.24 4.36
N GLN A 269 10.20 -32.05 5.06
CA GLN A 269 10.13 -31.60 6.45
C GLN A 269 9.18 -32.52 7.28
N PRO A 270 9.48 -33.82 7.39
CA PRO A 270 8.56 -34.76 8.03
C PRO A 270 8.32 -34.47 9.52
N GLU A 271 9.29 -33.86 10.21
CA GLU A 271 9.14 -33.49 11.62
C GLU A 271 8.13 -32.32 11.78
N VAL A 272 8.18 -31.33 10.92
CA VAL A 272 7.19 -30.24 10.89
C VAL A 272 5.78 -30.79 10.63
N LEU A 273 5.67 -31.71 9.68
CA LEU A 273 4.42 -32.38 9.34
C LEU A 273 3.82 -33.14 10.52
N ASN A 274 4.64 -33.86 11.28
CA ASN A 274 4.19 -34.59 12.48
C ASN A 274 3.68 -33.63 13.56
N VAL A 275 4.39 -32.52 13.79
CA VAL A 275 3.95 -31.49 14.75
C VAL A 275 2.60 -30.87 14.34
N LEU A 276 2.38 -30.61 13.05
CA LEU A 276 1.09 -30.13 12.56
C LEU A 276 -0.05 -31.12 12.79
N ILE A 277 0.20 -32.40 12.52
CA ILE A 277 -0.78 -33.48 12.76
C ILE A 277 -1.11 -33.55 14.25
N ASP A 278 -0.11 -33.49 15.12
CA ASP A 278 -0.31 -33.52 16.57
C ASP A 278 -1.13 -32.32 17.08
N ILE A 279 -0.84 -31.10 16.61
CA ILE A 279 -1.61 -29.89 16.98
C ILE A 279 -3.08 -30.06 16.57
N LEU A 280 -3.33 -30.43 15.30
CA LEU A 280 -4.68 -30.57 14.78
C LEU A 280 -5.45 -31.70 15.48
N THR A 281 -4.82 -32.83 15.73
CA THR A 281 -5.45 -33.98 16.40
C THR A 281 -5.73 -33.71 17.89
N ASN A 282 -4.80 -33.06 18.59
CA ASN A 282 -4.99 -32.67 19.98
C ASN A 282 -6.10 -31.64 20.18
N ALA A 283 -6.31 -30.74 19.20
CA ALA A 283 -7.41 -29.80 19.22
C ALA A 283 -8.79 -30.49 19.10
N THR A 284 -8.85 -31.67 18.50
CA THR A 284 -10.10 -32.42 18.32
C THR A 284 -10.46 -33.29 19.53
N ASN A 285 -9.48 -33.68 20.36
CA ASN A 285 -9.64 -34.65 21.45
C ASN A 285 -9.97 -34.04 22.83
N GLY A 286 -10.23 -32.74 22.93
CA GLY A 286 -10.37 -32.04 24.20
C GLY A 286 -11.80 -31.60 24.54
N ASP A 287 -12.15 -31.56 25.84
CA ASP A 287 -13.39 -30.96 26.34
C ASP A 287 -13.52 -29.49 25.94
N ASN A 288 -14.73 -29.08 25.56
CA ASN A 288 -15.10 -27.77 24.97
C ASN A 288 -14.78 -26.53 25.82
N HIS A 289 -14.18 -26.67 26.99
CA HIS A 289 -14.01 -25.58 27.95
C HIS A 289 -12.62 -24.93 27.95
N ASN A 290 -11.59 -25.52 27.29
CA ASN A 290 -10.23 -24.96 27.31
C ASN A 290 -9.94 -24.14 26.07
N SER A 291 -10.08 -22.81 26.20
CA SER A 291 -9.88 -21.83 25.10
C SER A 291 -8.46 -21.85 24.53
N SER A 292 -7.44 -22.23 25.31
CA SER A 292 -6.03 -22.18 24.94
C SER A 292 -5.62 -23.20 23.85
N ARG A 293 -6.38 -24.30 23.70
CA ARG A 293 -6.06 -25.34 22.72
C ARG A 293 -6.27 -24.93 21.26
N TYR A 294 -7.03 -23.85 21.00
CA TYR A 294 -7.34 -23.40 19.64
C TYR A 294 -6.34 -22.37 19.09
N GLU A 295 -5.44 -21.85 19.91
CA GLU A 295 -4.50 -20.78 19.47
C GLU A 295 -3.54 -21.27 18.38
N GLY A 296 -3.09 -22.54 18.44
CA GLY A 296 -2.23 -23.14 17.42
C GLY A 296 -2.97 -23.67 16.19
N VAL A 297 -4.29 -23.86 16.24
CA VAL A 297 -5.08 -24.46 15.16
C VAL A 297 -5.12 -23.56 13.93
N PHE A 298 -5.37 -22.28 14.11
CA PHE A 298 -5.51 -21.34 13.00
C PHE A 298 -4.25 -21.23 12.13
N PRO A 299 -3.04 -20.97 12.70
CA PRO A 299 -1.82 -20.94 11.92
C PRO A 299 -1.44 -22.33 11.35
N SER A 300 -1.77 -23.43 12.02
CA SER A 300 -1.57 -24.78 11.47
C SER A 300 -2.42 -25.04 10.24
N LEU A 301 -3.70 -24.68 10.27
CA LEU A 301 -4.59 -24.76 9.10
C LEU A 301 -4.09 -23.88 7.95
N GLN A 302 -3.55 -22.70 8.25
CA GLN A 302 -2.98 -21.81 7.23
C GLN A 302 -1.77 -22.47 6.54
N LEU A 303 -0.84 -23.04 7.30
CA LEU A 303 0.33 -23.71 6.75
C LEU A 303 -0.06 -24.93 5.91
N VAL A 304 -1.00 -25.76 6.40
CA VAL A 304 -1.53 -26.92 5.65
C VAL A 304 -2.17 -26.50 4.32
N GLN A 305 -2.90 -25.39 4.31
CA GLN A 305 -3.55 -24.87 3.10
C GLN A 305 -2.54 -24.46 2.02
N GLN A 306 -1.38 -23.94 2.41
CA GLN A 306 -0.35 -23.42 1.52
C GLN A 306 0.76 -24.44 1.20
N ALA A 307 0.75 -25.62 1.80
CA ALA A 307 1.76 -26.63 1.66
C ALA A 307 1.30 -27.82 0.81
N ARG A 308 2.25 -28.42 0.06
CA ARG A 308 2.04 -29.74 -0.55
C ARG A 308 2.24 -30.83 0.49
N ILE A 309 1.15 -31.51 0.83
CA ILE A 309 1.13 -32.58 1.81
C ILE A 309 1.36 -33.93 1.12
N PRO A 310 2.28 -34.79 1.63
CA PRO A 310 2.45 -36.16 1.13
C PRO A 310 1.16 -36.96 1.23
N ARG A 311 0.96 -37.91 0.29
CA ARG A 311 -0.29 -38.69 0.21
C ARG A 311 -0.59 -39.53 1.48
N ASP A 312 0.43 -40.08 2.08
CA ASP A 312 0.34 -40.87 3.31
C ASP A 312 -0.11 -40.11 4.55
N ALA A 313 0.27 -38.81 4.64
CA ALA A 313 -0.13 -37.92 5.72
C ALA A 313 -1.49 -37.19 5.46
N ARG A 314 -1.90 -37.10 4.21
CA ARG A 314 -3.07 -36.31 3.78
C ARG A 314 -4.36 -36.77 4.45
N ASN A 315 -4.59 -38.08 4.51
CA ASN A 315 -5.79 -38.66 5.12
C ASN A 315 -5.88 -38.33 6.63
N LYS A 316 -4.76 -38.46 7.35
CA LYS A 316 -4.73 -38.14 8.80
C LYS A 316 -5.07 -36.66 9.05
N ILE A 317 -4.57 -35.76 8.20
CA ILE A 317 -4.88 -34.33 8.30
C ILE A 317 -6.33 -34.06 7.90
N LYS A 318 -6.86 -34.71 6.84
CA LYS A 318 -8.26 -34.61 6.45
C LYS A 318 -9.20 -34.99 7.62
N ASP A 319 -8.94 -36.12 8.29
CA ASP A 319 -9.73 -36.59 9.42
C ASP A 319 -9.79 -35.55 10.55
N ALA A 320 -8.64 -35.00 10.94
CA ALA A 320 -8.58 -33.94 11.95
C ALA A 320 -9.29 -32.66 11.51
N VAL A 321 -9.11 -32.25 10.25
CA VAL A 321 -9.72 -31.02 9.71
C VAL A 321 -11.25 -31.14 9.60
N VAL A 322 -11.77 -32.32 9.23
CA VAL A 322 -13.24 -32.59 9.19
C VAL A 322 -13.87 -32.33 10.57
N ILE A 323 -13.23 -32.77 11.65
CA ILE A 323 -13.74 -32.51 13.01
C ILE A 323 -13.77 -31.01 13.30
N LEU A 324 -12.74 -30.27 12.90
CA LEU A 324 -12.64 -28.82 13.08
C LEU A 324 -13.69 -28.04 12.27
N THR A 325 -14.22 -28.59 11.16
CA THR A 325 -15.34 -27.99 10.45
C THR A 325 -16.64 -27.94 11.28
N ALA A 326 -16.73 -28.71 12.36
CA ALA A 326 -17.84 -28.65 13.32
C ALA A 326 -17.63 -27.65 14.47
N SER A 327 -16.53 -26.90 14.49
CA SER A 327 -16.19 -25.97 15.57
C SER A 327 -17.30 -24.95 15.83
N PRO A 328 -17.63 -24.62 17.08
CA PRO A 328 -18.57 -23.55 17.42
C PRO A 328 -18.04 -22.17 17.01
N ARG A 329 -16.71 -22.00 16.87
CA ARG A 329 -16.08 -20.76 16.43
C ARG A 329 -16.12 -20.64 14.91
N TRP A 330 -16.77 -19.62 14.40
CA TRP A 330 -16.96 -19.44 12.95
C TRP A 330 -15.65 -19.39 12.17
N HIS A 331 -14.66 -18.61 12.65
CA HIS A 331 -13.37 -18.49 11.98
C HIS A 331 -12.59 -19.82 11.86
N VAL A 332 -12.65 -20.64 12.89
CA VAL A 332 -12.02 -21.99 12.86
C VAL A 332 -12.75 -22.87 11.84
N ARG A 333 -14.08 -22.83 11.84
CA ARG A 333 -14.93 -23.60 10.95
C ARG A 333 -14.70 -23.26 9.48
N ASP A 334 -14.68 -21.96 9.15
CA ASP A 334 -14.40 -21.46 7.81
C ASP A 334 -12.98 -21.83 7.34
N LYS A 335 -11.96 -21.56 8.17
CA LYS A 335 -10.58 -21.89 7.83
C LYS A 335 -10.36 -23.40 7.67
N ALA A 336 -10.98 -24.23 8.50
CA ALA A 336 -10.96 -25.69 8.36
C ALA A 336 -11.61 -26.15 7.05
N ALA A 337 -12.72 -25.54 6.67
CA ALA A 337 -13.41 -25.85 5.40
C ALA A 337 -12.54 -25.52 4.18
N ARG A 338 -11.88 -24.36 4.17
CA ARG A 338 -10.91 -23.97 3.11
C ARG A 338 -9.70 -24.91 3.07
N THR A 339 -9.18 -25.27 4.24
CA THR A 339 -8.05 -26.21 4.35
C THR A 339 -8.44 -27.60 3.86
N TYR A 340 -9.63 -28.10 4.21
CA TYR A 340 -10.13 -29.38 3.69
C TYR A 340 -10.19 -29.39 2.17
N ALA A 341 -10.75 -28.33 1.56
CA ALA A 341 -10.80 -28.21 0.12
C ALA A 341 -9.42 -28.26 -0.53
N SER A 342 -8.40 -27.59 0.05
CA SER A 342 -7.01 -27.63 -0.47
C SER A 342 -6.33 -29.02 -0.41
N LEU A 343 -6.88 -29.94 0.35
CA LEU A 343 -6.40 -31.33 0.46
C LEU A 343 -7.10 -32.32 -0.49
N VAL A 344 -8.14 -31.86 -1.20
CA VAL A 344 -8.90 -32.68 -2.16
C VAL A 344 -8.22 -32.68 -3.52
N GLU A 345 -8.09 -33.84 -4.15
CA GLU A 345 -7.63 -33.94 -5.53
C GLU A 345 -8.81 -33.59 -6.46
N LEU A 346 -8.55 -32.78 -7.49
CA LEU A 346 -9.61 -32.31 -8.40
C LEU A 346 -10.36 -33.45 -9.11
N SER A 347 -9.69 -34.59 -9.32
CA SER A 347 -10.33 -35.83 -9.86
C SER A 347 -11.46 -36.33 -8.99
N ASP A 348 -11.38 -36.14 -7.68
CA ASP A 348 -12.29 -36.69 -6.69
C ASP A 348 -13.23 -35.63 -6.10
N ALA A 349 -13.18 -34.41 -6.66
CA ALA A 349 -13.82 -33.21 -6.10
C ALA A 349 -15.32 -33.40 -5.83
N THR A 350 -16.08 -33.93 -6.80
CA THR A 350 -17.55 -34.11 -6.65
C THR A 350 -17.88 -35.19 -5.65
N LEU A 351 -17.15 -36.32 -5.67
CA LEU A 351 -17.34 -37.40 -4.72
C LEU A 351 -17.03 -36.98 -3.29
N GLU A 352 -15.90 -36.32 -3.08
CA GLU A 352 -15.49 -35.80 -1.76
C GLU A 352 -16.46 -34.74 -1.23
N ALA A 353 -16.95 -33.85 -2.08
CA ALA A 353 -17.98 -32.86 -1.71
C ALA A 353 -19.30 -33.52 -1.30
N ALA A 354 -19.75 -34.57 -1.99
CA ALA A 354 -20.96 -35.30 -1.64
C ALA A 354 -20.76 -36.07 -0.31
N VAL A 355 -19.66 -36.80 -0.18
CA VAL A 355 -19.32 -37.58 1.02
C VAL A 355 -19.26 -36.68 2.26
N ILE A 356 -18.62 -35.48 2.18
CA ILE A 356 -18.50 -34.60 3.34
C ILE A 356 -19.86 -34.07 3.79
N ILE A 357 -20.78 -33.75 2.88
CA ILE A 357 -22.14 -33.29 3.24
C ILE A 357 -22.93 -34.41 3.93
N GLN A 358 -22.84 -35.64 3.42
CA GLN A 358 -23.60 -36.78 3.90
C GLN A 358 -23.06 -37.35 5.22
N THR A 359 -21.83 -37.07 5.60
CA THR A 359 -21.15 -37.67 6.77
C THR A 359 -21.84 -37.23 8.09
N GLY A 360 -22.77 -38.01 8.57
CA GLY A 360 -23.25 -38.04 9.97
C GLY A 360 -24.29 -37.02 10.40
N ASN A 361 -25.09 -37.39 11.39
CA ASN A 361 -26.02 -36.55 12.15
C ASN A 361 -25.22 -35.56 13.02
N GLY A 362 -25.03 -34.34 12.57
CA GLY A 362 -24.26 -33.34 13.28
C GLY A 362 -25.08 -32.13 13.72
N SER A 363 -24.47 -31.31 14.57
CA SER A 363 -25.01 -30.01 14.96
C SER A 363 -25.11 -29.09 13.73
N HIS A 364 -25.89 -28.00 13.84
CA HIS A 364 -25.96 -26.97 12.80
C HIS A 364 -24.58 -26.43 12.40
N ASN A 365 -23.63 -26.35 13.36
CA ASN A 365 -22.26 -25.94 13.08
C ASN A 365 -21.53 -26.93 12.17
N ALA A 366 -21.73 -28.24 12.41
CA ALA A 366 -21.12 -29.30 11.59
C ALA A 366 -21.65 -29.26 10.15
N LEU A 367 -22.97 -29.16 9.97
CA LEU A 367 -23.56 -29.04 8.63
C LEU A 367 -23.09 -27.77 7.93
N HIS A 368 -23.02 -26.63 8.64
CA HIS A 368 -22.53 -25.39 8.09
C HIS A 368 -21.08 -25.51 7.57
N GLY A 369 -20.18 -26.07 8.39
CA GLY A 369 -18.77 -26.24 7.98
C GLY A 369 -18.60 -27.22 6.81
N ARG A 370 -19.43 -28.25 6.72
CA ARG A 370 -19.43 -29.20 5.59
C ARG A 370 -19.94 -28.56 4.29
N LEU A 371 -21.00 -27.74 4.35
CA LEU A 371 -21.47 -26.96 3.21
C LEU A 371 -20.40 -25.97 2.73
N LEU A 372 -19.70 -25.31 3.67
CA LEU A 372 -18.57 -24.45 3.33
C LEU A 372 -17.42 -25.24 2.66
N ALA A 373 -17.07 -26.43 3.17
CA ALA A 373 -16.03 -27.28 2.57
C ALA A 373 -16.40 -27.70 1.14
N ALA A 374 -17.63 -28.17 0.93
CA ALA A 374 -18.13 -28.51 -0.39
C ALA A 374 -18.13 -27.30 -1.34
N ARG A 375 -18.55 -26.14 -0.86
CA ARG A 375 -18.47 -24.87 -1.61
C ARG A 375 -17.04 -24.58 -2.06
N TYR A 376 -16.05 -24.64 -1.16
CA TYR A 376 -14.66 -24.36 -1.51
C TYR A 376 -14.04 -25.40 -2.45
N ILE A 377 -14.44 -26.67 -2.35
CA ILE A 377 -14.05 -27.72 -3.32
C ILE A 377 -14.59 -27.36 -4.71
N MET A 378 -15.87 -27.00 -4.81
CA MET A 378 -16.48 -26.61 -6.10
C MET A 378 -15.90 -25.32 -6.66
N ALA A 379 -15.56 -24.35 -5.83
CA ALA A 379 -14.89 -23.13 -6.28
C ALA A 379 -13.51 -23.43 -6.89
N GLN A 380 -12.71 -24.33 -6.29
CA GLN A 380 -11.43 -24.75 -6.87
C GLN A 380 -11.62 -25.50 -8.19
N LEU A 381 -12.61 -26.37 -8.27
CA LEU A 381 -12.94 -27.09 -9.51
C LEU A 381 -13.37 -26.13 -10.61
N SER A 382 -14.20 -25.13 -10.30
CA SER A 382 -14.65 -24.10 -11.23
C SER A 382 -13.49 -23.33 -11.85
N VAL A 383 -12.50 -22.93 -11.05
CA VAL A 383 -11.29 -22.24 -11.51
C VAL A 383 -10.42 -23.15 -12.37
N ALA A 384 -10.21 -24.40 -11.95
CA ALA A 384 -9.41 -25.37 -12.70
C ALA A 384 -9.99 -25.63 -14.08
N VAL A 385 -11.31 -25.90 -14.19
CA VAL A 385 -11.99 -26.13 -15.44
C VAL A 385 -11.89 -24.91 -16.37
N ARG A 386 -12.04 -23.70 -15.86
CA ARG A 386 -11.90 -22.46 -16.65
C ARG A 386 -10.47 -22.26 -17.19
N THR A 387 -9.45 -22.49 -16.36
CA THR A 387 -8.04 -22.35 -16.75
C THR A 387 -7.59 -23.41 -17.79
N GLU A 388 -8.06 -24.63 -17.67
CA GLU A 388 -7.76 -25.69 -18.65
C GLU A 388 -8.45 -25.44 -19.99
N SER A 389 -9.70 -24.98 -19.98
CA SER A 389 -10.41 -24.59 -21.20
C SER A 389 -9.74 -23.44 -21.93
N ALA A 390 -9.13 -22.50 -21.21
CA ALA A 390 -8.36 -21.41 -21.81
C ALA A 390 -7.02 -21.88 -22.44
N LYS A 391 -6.37 -22.92 -21.89
CA LYS A 391 -5.13 -23.50 -22.42
C LYS A 391 -5.39 -24.44 -23.61
N SER A 392 -6.51 -25.15 -23.63
CA SER A 392 -6.90 -26.08 -24.69
C SER A 392 -7.18 -25.42 -26.03
N LEU A 393 -7.50 -24.13 -26.03
CA LEU A 393 -7.62 -23.32 -27.27
C LEU A 393 -6.27 -23.10 -27.99
N ASN A 394 -5.16 -23.28 -27.30
CA ASN A 394 -3.79 -23.08 -27.85
C ASN A 394 -3.04 -24.37 -28.16
N THR A 395 -3.53 -25.53 -27.74
CA THR A 395 -2.89 -26.85 -28.02
C THR A 395 -3.98 -27.91 -28.20
N SER A 396 -3.97 -28.56 -29.36
CA SER A 396 -4.88 -29.66 -29.73
C SER A 396 -4.62 -30.99 -28.97
N SER A 397 -4.49 -30.94 -27.66
CA SER A 397 -4.41 -32.13 -26.82
C SER A 397 -5.68 -32.27 -25.96
N SER A 398 -6.62 -33.05 -26.45
CA SER A 398 -7.81 -33.43 -25.73
C SER A 398 -7.46 -34.15 -24.45
N ILE A 399 -7.86 -33.60 -23.30
CA ILE A 399 -7.96 -34.32 -22.04
C ILE A 399 -9.06 -35.36 -22.23
N LYS A 400 -8.72 -36.62 -22.11
CA LYS A 400 -9.65 -37.74 -22.19
C LYS A 400 -10.69 -37.55 -21.08
N HIS A 401 -11.93 -37.22 -21.46
CA HIS A 401 -13.12 -37.26 -20.60
C HIS A 401 -13.31 -38.71 -20.06
N GLY A 402 -12.76 -38.98 -18.87
CA GLY A 402 -12.83 -40.28 -18.22
C GLY A 402 -13.48 -40.28 -16.84
N SER A 403 -13.84 -39.14 -16.27
CA SER A 403 -14.61 -39.05 -15.05
C SER A 403 -15.84 -38.19 -15.30
N CYS A 404 -17.01 -38.79 -15.41
CA CYS A 404 -18.30 -38.13 -15.36
C CYS A 404 -18.44 -37.58 -13.91
N TRP A 405 -18.21 -36.30 -13.72
CA TRP A 405 -18.47 -35.66 -12.44
C TRP A 405 -19.97 -35.57 -12.24
N ASP A 406 -20.49 -36.36 -11.29
CA ASP A 406 -21.93 -36.35 -10.96
C ASP A 406 -22.22 -35.10 -10.10
N LEU A 407 -22.77 -34.05 -10.72
CA LEU A 407 -23.19 -32.83 -10.05
C LEU A 407 -24.62 -32.96 -9.51
N ASP A 408 -25.43 -33.90 -10.02
CA ASP A 408 -26.85 -34.02 -9.71
C ASP A 408 -27.05 -34.37 -8.22
N GLU A 409 -26.26 -35.26 -7.67
CA GLU A 409 -26.31 -35.61 -6.26
C GLU A 409 -26.01 -34.39 -5.38
N LEU A 410 -24.97 -33.59 -5.72
CA LEU A 410 -24.62 -32.39 -4.98
C LEU A 410 -25.69 -31.32 -5.04
N TYR A 411 -26.32 -31.15 -6.20
CA TYR A 411 -27.47 -30.27 -6.35
C TYR A 411 -28.63 -30.70 -5.47
N ALA A 412 -28.94 -32.00 -5.46
CA ALA A 412 -30.01 -32.55 -4.62
C ALA A 412 -29.72 -32.31 -3.13
N LEU A 413 -28.51 -32.57 -2.68
CA LEU A 413 -28.08 -32.37 -1.30
C LEU A 413 -28.14 -30.88 -0.88
N ALA A 414 -27.63 -29.97 -1.69
CA ALA A 414 -27.63 -28.53 -1.41
C ALA A 414 -29.05 -27.96 -1.39
N SER A 415 -29.92 -28.38 -2.34
CA SER A 415 -31.33 -27.98 -2.40
C SER A 415 -32.13 -28.53 -1.23
N HIS A 416 -31.91 -29.78 -0.86
CA HIS A 416 -32.55 -30.39 0.31
C HIS A 416 -32.16 -29.63 1.59
N SER A 417 -30.88 -29.31 1.74
CA SER A 417 -30.38 -28.52 2.87
C SER A 417 -31.08 -27.15 2.92
N TYR A 418 -31.20 -26.46 1.80
CA TYR A 418 -31.87 -25.14 1.73
C TYR A 418 -33.37 -25.23 2.15
N GLN A 419 -34.06 -26.25 1.70
CA GLN A 419 -35.53 -26.41 1.94
C GLN A 419 -35.86 -26.85 3.36
N THR A 420 -35.02 -27.69 3.95
CA THR A 420 -35.34 -28.34 5.25
C THR A 420 -34.84 -27.55 6.46
N VAL A 421 -33.80 -26.72 6.32
CA VAL A 421 -33.23 -25.98 7.46
C VAL A 421 -33.93 -24.64 7.71
N THR A 422 -34.09 -24.31 9.00
CA THR A 422 -34.66 -23.03 9.42
C THR A 422 -33.59 -21.98 9.71
N CYS A 423 -32.31 -22.41 9.92
CA CYS A 423 -31.19 -21.54 10.23
C CYS A 423 -30.75 -20.75 8.99
N ASN A 424 -30.75 -19.42 9.08
CA ASN A 424 -30.39 -18.54 7.97
C ASN A 424 -28.93 -18.68 7.52
N ALA A 425 -28.00 -18.97 8.43
CA ALA A 425 -26.59 -19.23 8.08
C ALA A 425 -26.46 -20.48 7.20
N LEU A 426 -27.20 -21.53 7.50
CA LEU A 426 -27.22 -22.77 6.71
C LEU A 426 -27.88 -22.53 5.34
N LYS A 427 -28.99 -21.77 5.29
CA LYS A 427 -29.61 -21.37 4.03
C LYS A 427 -28.64 -20.62 3.13
N ALA A 428 -27.96 -19.63 3.67
CA ALA A 428 -26.96 -18.86 2.93
C ALA A 428 -25.83 -19.75 2.40
N ALA A 429 -25.27 -20.64 3.23
CA ALA A 429 -24.23 -21.57 2.82
C ALA A 429 -24.70 -22.56 1.74
N SER A 430 -25.96 -23.04 1.80
CA SER A 430 -26.55 -23.90 0.76
C SER A 430 -26.70 -23.16 -0.57
N ILE A 431 -27.13 -21.89 -0.54
CA ILE A 431 -27.24 -21.07 -1.75
C ILE A 431 -25.86 -20.77 -2.35
N ASP A 432 -24.87 -20.46 -1.50
CA ASP A 432 -23.49 -20.23 -1.97
C ASP A 432 -22.89 -21.51 -2.61
N LEU A 433 -23.18 -22.71 -2.07
CA LEU A 433 -22.79 -23.97 -2.72
C LEU A 433 -23.50 -24.15 -4.07
N LEU A 434 -24.81 -23.88 -4.14
CA LEU A 434 -25.56 -23.94 -5.40
C LEU A 434 -25.01 -22.98 -6.44
N ARG A 435 -24.54 -21.79 -6.02
CA ARG A 435 -23.85 -20.84 -6.90
C ARG A 435 -22.58 -21.44 -7.50
N GLU A 436 -21.73 -22.05 -6.69
CA GLU A 436 -20.49 -22.68 -7.19
C GLU A 436 -20.77 -23.86 -8.12
N LEU A 437 -21.79 -24.68 -7.80
CA LEU A 437 -22.21 -25.76 -8.70
C LEU A 437 -22.69 -25.22 -10.05
N LEU A 438 -23.42 -24.09 -10.05
CA LEU A 438 -23.84 -23.43 -11.27
C LEU A 438 -22.63 -22.95 -12.10
N LEU A 439 -21.63 -22.36 -11.45
CA LEU A 439 -20.39 -21.91 -12.10
C LEU A 439 -19.60 -23.08 -12.70
N VAL A 440 -19.50 -24.22 -12.00
CA VAL A 440 -18.86 -25.43 -12.52
C VAL A 440 -19.60 -25.96 -13.72
N SER A 441 -20.92 -26.07 -13.64
CA SER A 441 -21.77 -26.57 -14.74
C SER A 441 -21.62 -25.73 -16.00
N VAL A 442 -21.68 -24.40 -15.86
CA VAL A 442 -21.48 -23.49 -16.99
C VAL A 442 -20.07 -23.61 -17.58
N ALA A 443 -19.05 -23.76 -16.73
CA ALA A 443 -17.66 -23.91 -17.21
C ALA A 443 -17.43 -25.24 -17.98
N MET A 444 -18.18 -26.28 -17.67
CA MET A 444 -18.11 -27.58 -18.37
C MET A 444 -18.87 -27.56 -19.71
N ASP A 445 -19.90 -26.76 -19.84
CA ASP A 445 -20.83 -26.74 -20.96
C ASP A 445 -20.31 -26.02 -22.20
N ARG A 446 -19.03 -25.69 -22.29
CA ARG A 446 -18.48 -24.96 -23.46
C ARG A 446 -18.63 -25.67 -24.80
N ASP A 447 -18.82 -26.98 -24.82
CA ASP A 447 -19.01 -27.77 -26.04
C ASP A 447 -20.49 -28.14 -26.30
N ILE A 448 -21.42 -27.66 -25.44
CA ILE A 448 -22.83 -28.12 -25.51
C ILE A 448 -23.73 -27.05 -26.15
N ALA A 449 -23.50 -26.81 -27.44
CA ALA A 449 -24.55 -26.27 -28.28
C ALA A 449 -25.66 -27.31 -28.58
N THR A 450 -25.56 -28.53 -28.06
CA THR A 450 -26.39 -29.68 -28.51
C THR A 450 -27.00 -30.56 -27.41
N VAL A 451 -26.78 -30.26 -26.11
CA VAL A 451 -27.43 -31.06 -25.06
C VAL A 451 -28.73 -30.39 -24.61
N ASP A 452 -29.85 -31.08 -24.82
CA ASP A 452 -31.13 -30.77 -24.21
C ASP A 452 -30.94 -30.66 -22.69
N LEU A 453 -31.16 -29.45 -22.14
CA LEU A 453 -31.06 -29.11 -20.72
C LEU A 453 -32.45 -29.18 -19.99
N PRO A 454 -33.34 -30.19 -20.18
CA PRO A 454 -34.65 -30.22 -19.54
C PRO A 454 -34.54 -30.32 -18.02
N ASP A 455 -33.57 -31.07 -17.50
CA ASP A 455 -33.42 -31.31 -16.07
C ASP A 455 -32.75 -30.15 -15.34
N TYR A 456 -31.81 -29.50 -15.99
CA TYR A 456 -31.10 -28.34 -15.45
C TYR A 456 -31.98 -27.08 -15.37
N ALA A 457 -32.77 -26.83 -16.41
CA ALA A 457 -33.75 -25.76 -16.43
C ALA A 457 -34.87 -26.01 -15.40
N ALA A 458 -35.26 -27.26 -15.18
CA ALA A 458 -36.21 -27.64 -14.14
C ALA A 458 -35.65 -27.44 -12.74
N PHE A 459 -34.33 -27.71 -12.53
CA PHE A 459 -33.65 -27.50 -11.28
C PHE A 459 -33.51 -26.01 -10.94
N ILE A 460 -33.05 -25.17 -11.88
CA ILE A 460 -32.99 -23.71 -11.71
C ILE A 460 -34.37 -23.13 -11.48
N LYS A 461 -35.41 -23.62 -12.16
CA LYS A 461 -36.82 -23.26 -11.92
C LYS A 461 -37.31 -23.72 -10.53
N GLY A 462 -36.75 -24.81 -9.99
CA GLY A 462 -37.07 -25.32 -8.65
C GLY A 462 -36.58 -24.39 -7.52
N ILE A 463 -35.53 -23.61 -7.75
CA ILE A 463 -35.12 -22.52 -6.86
C ILE A 463 -35.73 -21.24 -7.47
N ASP A 464 -36.91 -20.90 -7.06
CA ASP A 464 -37.52 -19.61 -7.40
C ASP A 464 -36.82 -18.48 -6.68
N VAL A 465 -35.73 -17.98 -7.30
CA VAL A 465 -34.92 -16.88 -6.73
C VAL A 465 -35.77 -15.62 -6.57
N ALA A 466 -36.64 -15.32 -7.53
CA ALA A 466 -37.51 -14.16 -7.44
C ALA A 466 -38.56 -14.34 -6.32
N GLY A 467 -39.20 -15.50 -6.23
CA GLY A 467 -40.11 -15.82 -5.15
C GLY A 467 -39.41 -15.92 -3.79
N SER A 468 -38.20 -16.43 -3.74
CA SER A 468 -37.37 -16.47 -2.51
C SER A 468 -37.01 -15.08 -2.01
N LEU A 469 -36.56 -14.17 -2.88
CA LEU A 469 -36.28 -12.78 -2.54
C LEU A 469 -37.55 -12.06 -2.05
N ALA A 470 -38.69 -12.23 -2.73
CA ALA A 470 -39.96 -11.64 -2.33
C ALA A 470 -40.45 -12.24 -0.98
N SER A 471 -40.33 -13.55 -0.80
CA SER A 471 -40.73 -14.25 0.44
C SER A 471 -39.89 -13.82 1.63
N GLU A 472 -38.61 -13.64 1.47
CA GLU A 472 -37.73 -13.11 2.52
C GLU A 472 -38.10 -11.68 2.90
N ARG A 473 -38.51 -10.86 1.95
CA ARG A 473 -39.05 -9.51 2.17
C ARG A 473 -40.31 -9.50 3.03
N LEU A 474 -41.24 -10.40 2.76
CA LEU A 474 -42.55 -10.48 3.44
C LEU A 474 -42.44 -11.02 4.88
N ARG A 475 -41.38 -11.78 5.22
CA ARG A 475 -41.21 -12.41 6.55
C ARG A 475 -40.68 -11.48 7.65
N GLY A 476 -40.54 -10.21 7.40
CA GLY A 476 -40.36 -9.15 8.41
C GLY A 476 -39.00 -9.04 9.09
N SER A 477 -38.12 -10.01 9.02
CA SER A 477 -36.71 -9.92 9.47
C SER A 477 -35.83 -10.99 8.81
N PRO A 478 -35.62 -10.93 7.51
CA PRO A 478 -34.76 -11.88 6.83
C PRO A 478 -33.28 -11.61 7.17
N SER A 479 -32.47 -12.66 7.31
CA SER A 479 -31.04 -12.52 7.47
C SER A 479 -30.40 -11.82 6.26
N ALA A 480 -29.62 -10.77 6.49
CA ALA A 480 -28.85 -10.10 5.43
C ALA A 480 -28.00 -11.11 4.63
N GLY A 481 -27.41 -12.11 5.30
CA GLY A 481 -26.63 -13.15 4.65
C GLY A 481 -27.40 -13.98 3.62
N VAL A 482 -28.67 -14.29 3.85
CA VAL A 482 -29.50 -15.02 2.87
C VAL A 482 -29.79 -14.14 1.65
N ARG A 483 -30.14 -12.87 1.85
CA ARG A 483 -30.35 -11.93 0.75
C ARG A 483 -29.10 -11.72 -0.10
N GLN A 484 -27.94 -11.59 0.55
CA GLN A 484 -26.66 -11.47 -0.14
C GLN A 484 -26.32 -12.73 -0.96
N ALA A 485 -26.53 -13.92 -0.40
CA ALA A 485 -26.30 -15.19 -1.10
C ALA A 485 -27.26 -15.34 -2.30
N LEU A 486 -28.55 -15.01 -2.13
CA LEU A 486 -29.55 -15.01 -3.23
C LEU A 486 -29.17 -13.98 -4.31
N ALA A 487 -28.70 -12.80 -3.92
CA ALA A 487 -28.31 -11.77 -4.87
C ALA A 487 -27.09 -12.22 -5.72
N ARG A 488 -26.07 -12.84 -5.11
CA ARG A 488 -24.93 -13.42 -5.84
C ARG A 488 -25.35 -14.58 -6.76
N PHE A 489 -26.21 -15.47 -6.29
CA PHE A 489 -26.73 -16.56 -7.11
C PHE A 489 -27.52 -16.03 -8.32
N ALA A 490 -28.38 -15.01 -8.11
CA ALA A 490 -29.13 -14.34 -9.18
C ALA A 490 -28.20 -13.70 -10.22
N ALA A 491 -27.08 -13.11 -9.79
CA ALA A 491 -26.10 -12.53 -10.70
C ALA A 491 -25.50 -13.59 -11.64
N VAL A 492 -25.05 -14.73 -11.12
CA VAL A 492 -24.53 -15.84 -11.94
C VAL A 492 -25.61 -16.37 -12.87
N GLN A 493 -26.83 -16.52 -12.39
CA GLN A 493 -27.98 -16.99 -13.19
C GLN A 493 -28.25 -16.06 -14.37
N ILE A 494 -28.33 -14.74 -14.16
CA ILE A 494 -28.56 -13.76 -15.22
C ILE A 494 -27.38 -13.69 -16.20
N CYS A 495 -26.17 -13.69 -15.69
CA CYS A 495 -25.00 -13.51 -16.55
C CYS A 495 -24.70 -14.71 -17.43
N ARG A 496 -25.03 -15.94 -16.98
CA ARG A 496 -24.52 -17.16 -17.60
C ARG A 496 -25.55 -18.13 -18.12
N THR A 497 -26.84 -17.91 -17.84
CA THR A 497 -27.91 -18.80 -18.32
C THR A 497 -28.88 -18.07 -19.23
N ALA A 498 -29.55 -18.81 -20.11
CA ALA A 498 -30.57 -18.27 -21.01
C ALA A 498 -31.97 -18.23 -20.37
N VAL A 499 -32.09 -18.26 -19.06
CA VAL A 499 -33.36 -18.29 -18.34
C VAL A 499 -34.11 -16.97 -18.50
N GLU A 500 -35.45 -17.06 -18.75
CA GLU A 500 -36.30 -15.89 -18.84
C GLU A 500 -36.40 -15.15 -17.49
N THR A 501 -35.92 -13.91 -17.44
CA THR A 501 -35.53 -13.24 -16.21
C THR A 501 -36.41 -12.05 -15.81
N SER A 502 -37.58 -11.85 -16.44
CA SER A 502 -38.41 -10.66 -16.18
C SER A 502 -38.84 -10.52 -14.70
N ALA A 503 -39.29 -11.62 -14.09
CA ALA A 503 -39.66 -11.62 -12.66
C ALA A 503 -38.48 -11.39 -11.75
N LEU A 504 -37.33 -12.00 -12.06
CA LEU A 504 -36.08 -11.80 -11.32
C LEU A 504 -35.57 -10.35 -11.41
N PHE A 505 -35.70 -9.75 -12.59
CA PHE A 505 -35.37 -8.36 -12.82
C PHE A 505 -36.15 -7.39 -11.92
N HIS A 506 -37.49 -7.58 -11.83
CA HIS A 506 -38.30 -6.75 -10.92
C HIS A 506 -37.94 -6.96 -9.46
N ALA A 507 -37.70 -8.22 -9.04
CA ALA A 507 -37.26 -8.52 -7.68
C ALA A 507 -35.95 -7.88 -7.30
N LEU A 508 -34.98 -7.75 -8.23
CA LEU A 508 -33.69 -7.07 -8.01
C LEU A 508 -33.87 -5.55 -7.88
N ILE A 509 -34.72 -4.93 -8.68
CA ILE A 509 -35.02 -3.49 -8.55
C ILE A 509 -35.69 -3.18 -7.21
N ASP A 510 -36.58 -4.06 -6.74
CA ASP A 510 -37.20 -3.96 -5.41
C ASP A 510 -36.14 -4.17 -4.29
N LEU A 511 -35.26 -5.16 -4.47
CA LEU A 511 -34.13 -5.41 -3.54
C LEU A 511 -33.23 -4.21 -3.38
N ALA A 512 -32.93 -3.48 -4.44
CA ALA A 512 -32.12 -2.27 -4.40
C ALA A 512 -32.73 -1.17 -3.50
N THR A 513 -34.04 -1.14 -3.37
CA THR A 513 -34.75 -0.20 -2.49
C THR A 513 -34.76 -0.68 -1.04
N ASP A 514 -34.93 -1.99 -0.82
CA ASP A 514 -35.12 -2.57 0.52
C ASP A 514 -33.79 -2.94 1.21
N ASP A 515 -32.81 -3.41 0.43
CA ASP A 515 -31.46 -3.78 0.91
C ASP A 515 -30.40 -3.42 -0.13
N PRO A 516 -29.97 -2.14 -0.17
CA PRO A 516 -28.95 -1.68 -1.09
C PRO A 516 -27.63 -2.47 -0.99
N ASN A 517 -27.28 -2.96 0.21
CA ASN A 517 -26.05 -3.74 0.40
C ASN A 517 -26.11 -5.10 -0.30
N ALA A 518 -27.26 -5.80 -0.24
CA ALA A 518 -27.43 -7.05 -1.00
C ALA A 518 -27.30 -6.81 -2.51
N MET A 519 -27.79 -5.67 -2.99
CA MET A 519 -27.66 -5.30 -4.40
C MET A 519 -26.22 -4.97 -4.79
N VAL A 520 -25.39 -4.43 -3.89
CA VAL A 520 -23.95 -4.27 -4.13
C VAL A 520 -23.31 -5.64 -4.37
N TYR A 521 -23.59 -6.65 -3.56
CA TYR A 521 -23.07 -8.02 -3.78
C TYR A 521 -23.52 -8.62 -5.12
N PHE A 522 -24.73 -8.29 -5.60
CA PHE A 522 -25.15 -8.67 -6.95
C PHE A 522 -24.25 -8.05 -8.02
N LEU A 523 -23.98 -6.74 -7.91
CA LEU A 523 -23.18 -6.01 -8.89
C LEU A 523 -21.71 -6.42 -8.87
N ASP A 524 -21.14 -6.71 -7.68
CA ASP A 524 -19.77 -7.22 -7.55
C ASP A 524 -19.63 -8.60 -8.24
N GLU A 525 -20.61 -9.49 -8.06
CA GLU A 525 -20.63 -10.79 -8.73
C GLU A 525 -20.80 -10.66 -10.26
N VAL A 526 -21.63 -9.71 -10.70
CA VAL A 526 -21.75 -9.36 -12.12
C VAL A 526 -20.42 -8.89 -12.67
N ARG A 527 -19.75 -7.98 -11.96
CA ARG A 527 -18.44 -7.44 -12.34
C ARG A 527 -17.40 -8.56 -12.49
N ALA A 528 -17.32 -9.47 -11.52
CA ALA A 528 -16.44 -10.64 -11.57
C ALA A 528 -16.77 -11.59 -12.73
N SER A 529 -18.02 -11.58 -13.22
CA SER A 529 -18.47 -12.41 -14.35
C SER A 529 -18.23 -11.77 -15.72
N LEU A 530 -17.98 -10.47 -15.79
CA LEU A 530 -17.78 -9.73 -17.05
C LEU A 530 -16.46 -10.09 -17.75
N ASP A 531 -15.43 -10.54 -17.01
CA ASP A 531 -14.16 -10.97 -17.59
C ASP A 531 -14.24 -12.28 -18.38
N ASP A 532 -15.33 -13.01 -18.22
CA ASP A 532 -15.57 -14.27 -18.92
C ASP A 532 -16.19 -14.05 -20.31
N ARG A 533 -15.64 -14.71 -21.32
CA ARG A 533 -16.09 -14.66 -22.73
C ARG A 533 -17.55 -15.08 -22.97
N ASP A 534 -18.22 -15.67 -21.99
CA ASP A 534 -19.57 -16.22 -22.06
C ASP A 534 -20.66 -15.30 -21.48
N PHE A 535 -20.36 -14.01 -21.32
CA PHE A 535 -21.32 -13.03 -20.79
C PHE A 535 -22.48 -12.80 -21.80
N ARG A 536 -23.62 -13.41 -21.53
CA ARG A 536 -24.77 -13.48 -22.52
C ARG A 536 -25.78 -12.36 -22.37
N ASN A 537 -25.90 -11.65 -21.26
CA ASN A 537 -26.99 -10.70 -20.96
C ASN A 537 -26.53 -9.25 -20.71
N SER A 538 -25.51 -8.82 -21.39
CA SER A 538 -24.96 -7.46 -21.28
C SER A 538 -26.01 -6.34 -21.32
N PRO A 539 -26.97 -6.29 -22.27
CA PRO A 539 -27.94 -5.17 -22.37
C PRO A 539 -28.84 -5.04 -21.14
N ARG A 540 -29.28 -6.16 -20.55
CA ARG A 540 -30.18 -6.15 -19.39
C ARG A 540 -29.49 -5.69 -18.13
N ILE A 541 -28.22 -6.07 -17.96
CA ILE A 541 -27.41 -5.62 -16.80
C ILE A 541 -27.11 -4.14 -16.91
N VAL A 542 -26.78 -3.66 -18.10
CA VAL A 542 -26.63 -2.25 -18.39
C VAL A 542 -27.92 -1.50 -18.05
N GLU A 543 -29.07 -2.01 -18.41
CA GLU A 543 -30.39 -1.43 -18.06
C GLU A 543 -30.63 -1.38 -16.55
N ILE A 544 -30.28 -2.45 -15.80
CA ILE A 544 -30.33 -2.44 -14.31
C ILE A 544 -29.47 -1.33 -13.75
N CYS A 545 -28.23 -1.24 -14.19
CA CYS A 545 -27.30 -0.23 -13.69
C CYS A 545 -27.81 1.20 -13.96
N PHE A 546 -28.35 1.47 -15.15
CA PHE A 546 -28.95 2.78 -15.47
C PHE A 546 -30.17 3.09 -14.59
N ARG A 547 -31.06 2.12 -14.36
CA ARG A 547 -32.22 2.32 -13.46
C ARG A 547 -31.79 2.58 -12.01
N LEU A 548 -30.68 1.97 -11.56
CA LEU A 548 -30.12 2.21 -10.23
C LEU A 548 -29.51 3.61 -10.12
N LEU A 549 -28.89 4.09 -11.19
CA LEU A 549 -28.31 5.43 -11.23
C LEU A 549 -29.35 6.54 -11.38
N ALA A 550 -30.48 6.28 -12.03
CA ALA A 550 -31.58 7.23 -12.19
C ALA A 550 -32.36 7.51 -10.89
N LYS A 551 -32.17 6.71 -9.84
CA LYS A 551 -32.82 6.91 -8.53
C LYS A 551 -31.83 7.40 -7.50
N PRO A 552 -32.25 8.18 -6.47
CA PRO A 552 -31.40 8.55 -5.34
C PRO A 552 -31.12 7.30 -4.48
N ASN A 553 -30.01 6.63 -4.76
CA ASN A 553 -29.56 5.43 -4.05
C ASN A 553 -28.34 5.74 -3.15
N SER A 554 -27.97 4.76 -2.30
CA SER A 554 -26.74 4.86 -1.48
C SER A 554 -25.51 5.04 -2.37
N THR A 555 -24.50 5.75 -1.86
CA THR A 555 -23.23 5.98 -2.57
C THR A 555 -22.57 4.67 -3.01
N ASN A 556 -22.52 3.66 -2.12
CA ASN A 556 -21.91 2.36 -2.42
C ASN A 556 -22.63 1.64 -3.59
N LEU A 557 -23.96 1.69 -3.63
CA LEU A 557 -24.73 1.07 -4.71
C LEU A 557 -24.50 1.79 -6.04
N ARG A 558 -24.40 3.12 -6.01
CA ARG A 558 -24.10 3.91 -7.21
C ARG A 558 -22.70 3.59 -7.73
N CYS A 559 -21.70 3.54 -6.84
CA CYS A 559 -20.32 3.18 -7.19
C CYS A 559 -20.24 1.76 -7.82
N ALA A 560 -20.94 0.79 -7.23
CA ALA A 560 -20.98 -0.57 -7.76
C ALA A 560 -21.61 -0.62 -9.17
N ALA A 561 -22.76 0.08 -9.37
CA ALA A 561 -23.43 0.14 -10.67
C ALA A 561 -22.54 0.82 -11.74
N GLN A 562 -21.87 1.91 -11.38
CA GLN A 562 -20.91 2.59 -12.26
C GLN A 562 -19.73 1.70 -12.60
N GLY A 563 -19.18 0.96 -11.62
CA GLY A 563 -18.09 0.01 -11.83
C GLY A 563 -18.45 -1.10 -12.84
N VAL A 564 -19.68 -1.62 -12.78
CA VAL A 564 -20.18 -2.60 -13.76
C VAL A 564 -20.29 -1.99 -15.16
N LEU A 565 -20.82 -0.78 -15.28
CA LEU A 565 -20.94 -0.08 -16.58
C LEU A 565 -19.57 0.18 -17.20
N LEU A 566 -18.62 0.64 -16.40
CA LEU A 566 -17.25 0.87 -16.84
C LEU A 566 -16.61 -0.42 -17.36
N HIS A 567 -16.72 -1.50 -16.60
CA HIS A 567 -16.14 -2.79 -16.96
C HIS A 567 -16.81 -3.35 -18.24
N ALA A 568 -18.13 -3.30 -18.33
CA ALA A 568 -18.87 -3.73 -19.53
C ALA A 568 -18.46 -2.95 -20.79
N TYR A 569 -18.22 -1.65 -20.65
CA TYR A 569 -17.75 -0.80 -21.76
C TYR A 569 -16.38 -1.23 -22.28
N PHE A 570 -15.42 -1.54 -21.40
CA PHE A 570 -14.07 -1.95 -21.81
C PHE A 570 -14.03 -3.34 -22.45
N GLN A 571 -14.93 -4.22 -22.05
CA GLN A 571 -15.03 -5.56 -22.62
C GLN A 571 -15.78 -5.60 -23.99
N ALA A 572 -16.66 -4.63 -24.22
CA ALA A 572 -17.40 -4.54 -25.49
C ALA A 572 -16.45 -4.03 -26.59
N LYS A 573 -15.96 -4.97 -27.44
CA LYS A 573 -15.26 -4.63 -28.69
C LYS A 573 -16.15 -3.97 -29.73
N ASP A 574 -17.48 -4.08 -29.56
CA ASP A 574 -18.51 -3.48 -30.40
C ASP A 574 -19.32 -2.46 -29.58
N THR A 575 -19.38 -1.22 -30.06
CA THR A 575 -19.97 -0.04 -29.40
C THR A 575 -21.51 -0.08 -29.29
N THR A 576 -22.15 -1.05 -29.88
CA THR A 576 -23.62 -1.14 -30.09
C THR A 576 -24.50 -1.19 -28.82
N PRO A 577 -24.12 -1.68 -27.65
CA PRO A 577 -25.03 -1.68 -26.49
C PRO A 577 -25.13 -0.33 -25.77
N LEU A 578 -24.13 0.54 -25.87
CA LEU A 578 -24.09 1.82 -25.16
C LEU A 578 -24.66 2.98 -26.00
N GLU A 579 -24.63 2.86 -27.32
CA GLU A 579 -25.27 3.82 -28.25
C GLU A 579 -26.78 3.93 -28.07
N ALA A 580 -27.44 2.87 -27.60
CA ALA A 580 -28.90 2.85 -27.37
C ALA A 580 -29.33 3.63 -26.11
N PHE A 581 -28.42 3.97 -25.23
CA PHE A 581 -28.68 4.69 -23.98
C PHE A 581 -28.13 6.11 -24.05
N SER A 582 -29.02 7.08 -24.25
CA SER A 582 -28.71 8.49 -24.13
C SER A 582 -28.29 8.78 -22.68
N LEU A 583 -27.01 9.00 -22.48
CA LEU A 583 -26.46 9.44 -21.17
C LEU A 583 -26.97 10.83 -20.76
N THR A 584 -27.79 11.47 -21.56
CA THR A 584 -28.46 12.77 -21.27
C THR A 584 -29.55 12.65 -20.21
N ASP A 585 -29.99 11.43 -19.87
CA ASP A 585 -31.04 11.18 -18.86
C ASP A 585 -30.47 11.13 -17.41
N PHE A 586 -29.18 11.38 -17.23
CA PHE A 586 -28.58 11.53 -15.91
C PHE A 586 -28.81 12.94 -15.38
N GLU A 587 -29.61 13.08 -14.34
CA GLU A 587 -29.52 14.26 -13.50
C GLU A 587 -28.10 14.39 -12.93
N PRO A 588 -27.39 15.49 -13.18
CA PRO A 588 -26.08 15.71 -12.60
C PRO A 588 -26.21 15.66 -11.06
N ILE A 589 -25.39 14.83 -10.41
CA ILE A 589 -25.33 14.78 -8.94
C ILE A 589 -24.96 16.17 -8.45
N PRO A 590 -25.72 16.77 -7.51
CA PRO A 590 -25.37 18.06 -6.95
C PRO A 590 -23.93 18.05 -6.42
N PRO A 591 -23.16 19.12 -6.59
CA PRO A 591 -21.74 19.20 -6.14
C PRO A 591 -21.53 18.87 -4.66
N THR A 592 -22.58 18.88 -3.87
CA THR A 592 -22.59 18.58 -2.42
C THR A 592 -22.68 17.08 -2.09
N GLN A 593 -23.09 16.23 -3.05
CA GLN A 593 -23.11 14.76 -2.91
C GLN A 593 -21.99 14.16 -3.76
N ARG A 594 -20.77 14.52 -3.47
CA ARG A 594 -19.61 14.06 -4.22
C ARG A 594 -19.27 12.63 -3.88
N PHE A 595 -18.86 11.97 -4.92
CA PHE A 595 -17.87 10.89 -5.11
C PHE A 595 -18.45 9.54 -5.46
N ALA A 596 -18.47 9.34 -6.75
CA ALA A 596 -17.97 8.08 -7.23
C ALA A 596 -16.83 8.43 -8.17
N ASP A 597 -15.60 8.01 -7.84
CA ASP A 597 -14.44 8.11 -8.72
C ASP A 597 -14.78 7.49 -10.09
N ASN A 598 -15.59 6.43 -10.09
CA ASN A 598 -16.20 5.82 -11.26
C ASN A 598 -17.08 6.80 -12.10
N GLU A 599 -17.67 7.85 -11.53
CA GLU A 599 -18.45 8.83 -12.31
C GLU A 599 -17.56 9.67 -13.21
N LEU A 600 -16.38 10.05 -12.72
CA LEU A 600 -15.39 10.78 -13.47
C LEU A 600 -14.92 9.95 -14.67
N GLU A 601 -14.64 8.67 -14.47
CA GLU A 601 -14.27 7.74 -15.54
C GLU A 601 -15.39 7.54 -16.57
N LEU A 602 -16.64 7.41 -16.15
CA LEU A 602 -17.79 7.32 -17.06
C LEU A 602 -17.96 8.57 -17.91
N ARG A 603 -17.77 9.75 -17.35
CA ARG A 603 -17.81 11.00 -18.12
C ARG A 603 -16.69 11.06 -19.16
N ALA A 604 -15.48 10.63 -18.78
CA ALA A 604 -14.32 10.59 -19.68
C ALA A 604 -14.54 9.68 -20.90
N MET A 605 -15.18 8.54 -20.70
CA MET A 605 -15.48 7.57 -21.78
C MET A 605 -16.39 8.14 -22.87
N ARG A 606 -17.27 9.09 -22.56
CA ARG A 606 -18.12 9.74 -23.57
C ARG A 606 -17.34 10.36 -24.72
N PHE A 607 -16.09 10.77 -24.48
CA PHE A 607 -15.24 11.36 -25.51
C PHE A 607 -14.62 10.34 -26.46
N ASN A 608 -14.74 9.03 -26.18
CA ASN A 608 -14.25 7.97 -27.06
C ASN A 608 -15.33 7.38 -27.97
N ILE A 609 -16.61 7.71 -27.74
CA ILE A 609 -17.70 7.30 -28.61
C ILE A 609 -17.76 8.27 -29.79
N ALA A 610 -17.37 7.77 -30.94
CA ALA A 610 -17.42 8.55 -32.18
C ALA A 610 -18.89 8.78 -32.59
N ASP A 611 -19.38 9.99 -32.47
CA ASP A 611 -20.65 10.41 -33.05
C ASP A 611 -20.46 10.70 -34.53
N ASP A 612 -21.07 9.89 -35.38
CA ASP A 612 -21.09 10.06 -36.85
C ASP A 612 -21.96 11.26 -37.33
N ASP A 613 -22.65 11.92 -36.39
CA ASP A 613 -23.56 13.05 -36.68
C ASP A 613 -23.01 14.41 -36.21
N SER A 614 -22.14 14.96 -37.05
CA SER A 614 -21.22 16.08 -36.73
C SER A 614 -21.84 17.46 -36.49
N SER A 615 -23.16 17.62 -36.48
CA SER A 615 -23.80 18.98 -36.50
C SER A 615 -24.63 19.36 -35.27
N ARG A 616 -25.02 18.41 -34.40
CA ARG A 616 -25.80 18.71 -33.17
C ARG A 616 -25.01 18.67 -31.85
N VAL A 617 -23.78 18.24 -31.87
CA VAL A 617 -23.01 17.86 -30.69
C VAL A 617 -22.09 18.97 -30.15
N GLN A 618 -21.82 20.02 -30.91
CA GLN A 618 -20.78 20.97 -30.54
C GLN A 618 -21.08 21.85 -29.30
N ILE A 619 -22.33 22.24 -29.05
CA ILE A 619 -22.65 23.20 -27.96
C ILE A 619 -22.72 22.48 -26.59
N GLY A 620 -23.29 21.27 -26.49
CA GLY A 620 -23.33 20.49 -25.26
C GLY A 620 -21.96 19.91 -24.87
N ARG A 621 -21.12 19.61 -25.85
CA ARG A 621 -19.81 18.96 -25.66
C ARG A 621 -18.79 19.87 -24.98
N SER A 622 -18.79 21.17 -25.26
CA SER A 622 -17.88 22.15 -24.64
C SER A 622 -18.13 22.31 -23.14
N ASP A 623 -19.39 22.31 -22.69
CA ASP A 623 -19.71 22.40 -21.26
C ASP A 623 -19.37 21.10 -20.50
N GLU A 624 -19.52 19.94 -21.11
CA GLU A 624 -19.09 18.66 -20.54
C GLU A 624 -17.56 18.58 -20.40
N ILE A 625 -16.80 19.07 -21.39
CA ILE A 625 -15.34 19.18 -21.33
C ILE A 625 -14.92 20.09 -20.18
N ARG A 626 -15.58 21.25 -20.03
CA ARG A 626 -15.28 22.15 -18.91
C ARG A 626 -15.52 21.50 -17.56
N LEU A 627 -16.63 20.79 -17.40
CA LEU A 627 -16.94 20.07 -16.17
C LEU A 627 -15.92 18.95 -15.89
N LEU A 628 -15.57 18.13 -16.88
CA LEU A 628 -14.55 17.07 -16.73
C LEU A 628 -13.19 17.66 -16.36
N ALA A 629 -12.76 18.71 -17.05
CA ALA A 629 -11.50 19.40 -16.79
C ALA A 629 -11.45 19.97 -15.37
N ALA A 630 -12.54 20.62 -14.93
CA ALA A 630 -12.64 21.16 -13.58
C ALA A 630 -12.61 20.06 -12.49
N ASP A 631 -13.30 18.94 -12.73
CA ASP A 631 -13.35 17.83 -11.76
C ASP A 631 -12.02 17.09 -11.69
N CYS A 632 -11.36 16.79 -12.81
CA CYS A 632 -10.01 16.22 -12.85
C CYS A 632 -9.01 17.14 -12.14
N THR A 633 -8.99 18.42 -12.46
CA THR A 633 -8.07 19.38 -11.83
C THR A 633 -8.27 19.43 -10.31
N ARG A 634 -9.52 19.40 -9.86
CA ARG A 634 -9.84 19.39 -8.43
C ARG A 634 -9.44 18.09 -7.73
N ALA A 635 -9.66 16.95 -8.38
CA ALA A 635 -9.28 15.64 -7.86
C ALA A 635 -7.76 15.51 -7.69
N VAL A 636 -6.99 16.07 -8.63
CA VAL A 636 -5.52 16.10 -8.55
C VAL A 636 -5.03 17.06 -7.46
N ALA A 637 -5.60 18.25 -7.37
CA ALA A 637 -5.09 19.31 -6.46
C ALA A 637 -5.38 19.08 -4.97
N GLY A 638 -6.44 18.35 -4.62
CA GLY A 638 -6.87 18.20 -3.23
C GLY A 638 -7.50 16.85 -2.89
N GLY A 639 -7.45 15.87 -3.80
CA GLY A 639 -8.03 14.54 -3.61
C GLY A 639 -7.09 13.58 -2.89
N GLY A 640 -7.67 12.60 -2.18
CA GLY A 640 -6.95 11.42 -1.70
C GLY A 640 -6.46 10.55 -2.87
N LEU A 641 -5.71 9.48 -2.56
CA LEU A 641 -5.13 8.56 -3.55
C LEU A 641 -6.16 8.12 -4.60
N HIS A 642 -7.31 7.58 -4.17
CA HIS A 642 -8.35 7.10 -5.10
C HIS A 642 -8.90 8.18 -6.05
N SER A 643 -9.02 9.42 -5.59
CA SER A 643 -9.48 10.52 -6.45
C SER A 643 -8.43 10.89 -7.51
N ARG A 644 -7.14 10.84 -7.16
CA ARG A 644 -6.03 11.08 -8.08
C ARG A 644 -5.92 9.95 -9.11
N GLU A 645 -6.05 8.69 -8.68
CA GLU A 645 -6.14 7.51 -9.55
C GLU A 645 -7.30 7.64 -10.56
N ALA A 646 -8.50 7.96 -10.07
CA ALA A 646 -9.68 8.15 -10.92
C ALA A 646 -9.48 9.26 -11.95
N ALA A 647 -8.86 10.38 -11.58
CA ALA A 647 -8.51 11.44 -12.50
C ALA A 647 -7.50 10.99 -13.56
N ALA A 648 -6.44 10.27 -13.15
CA ALA A 648 -5.43 9.73 -14.05
C ALA A 648 -6.04 8.74 -15.06
N PHE A 649 -6.79 7.75 -14.60
CA PHE A 649 -7.46 6.78 -15.47
C PHE A 649 -8.50 7.43 -16.38
N SER A 650 -9.25 8.42 -15.89
CA SER A 650 -10.21 9.16 -16.71
C SER A 650 -9.52 9.88 -17.86
N LEU A 651 -8.42 10.57 -17.59
CA LEU A 651 -7.65 11.30 -18.59
C LEU A 651 -6.95 10.35 -19.57
N GLN A 652 -6.46 9.20 -19.14
CA GLN A 652 -5.88 8.18 -20.02
C GLN A 652 -6.90 7.61 -21.00
N ARG A 653 -8.14 7.40 -20.53
CA ARG A 653 -9.23 6.82 -21.32
C ARG A 653 -9.92 7.82 -22.24
N ALA A 654 -9.71 9.10 -22.05
CA ALA A 654 -10.32 10.17 -22.82
C ALA A 654 -9.46 10.56 -24.04
N GLY A 655 -9.06 9.60 -24.88
CA GLY A 655 -8.14 9.84 -26.01
C GLY A 655 -8.62 10.92 -27.00
N GLU A 656 -9.91 10.95 -27.34
CA GLU A 656 -10.51 11.95 -28.21
C GLU A 656 -10.58 13.36 -27.57
N LEU A 657 -10.60 13.43 -26.24
CA LEU A 657 -10.58 14.69 -25.50
C LEU A 657 -9.35 15.54 -25.90
N TRP A 658 -8.19 14.90 -25.99
CA TRP A 658 -6.95 15.61 -26.31
C TRP A 658 -6.95 16.18 -27.71
N ARG A 659 -7.52 15.47 -28.70
CA ARG A 659 -7.70 15.98 -30.06
C ARG A 659 -8.69 17.15 -30.10
N ALA A 660 -9.82 17.04 -29.38
CA ALA A 660 -10.81 18.10 -29.29
C ALA A 660 -10.22 19.38 -28.65
N LEU A 661 -9.52 19.23 -27.53
CA LEU A 661 -8.86 20.34 -26.84
C LEU A 661 -7.75 20.99 -27.68
N HIS A 662 -7.05 20.19 -28.49
CA HIS A 662 -6.01 20.73 -29.36
C HIS A 662 -6.60 21.55 -30.53
N ALA A 663 -7.74 21.17 -31.06
CA ALA A 663 -8.41 21.79 -32.22
C ALA A 663 -9.25 23.02 -31.84
N ASP A 664 -9.85 23.07 -30.65
CA ASP A 664 -10.76 24.11 -30.21
C ASP A 664 -10.10 25.13 -29.28
N HIS A 665 -9.71 26.29 -29.85
CA HIS A 665 -9.09 27.38 -29.07
C HIS A 665 -10.05 28.02 -28.06
N SER A 666 -11.36 27.79 -28.13
CA SER A 666 -12.31 28.29 -27.12
C SER A 666 -12.16 27.57 -25.77
N LEU A 667 -11.47 26.43 -25.76
CA LEU A 667 -11.18 25.60 -24.61
C LEU A 667 -9.71 25.65 -24.13
N ASP A 668 -8.95 26.65 -24.60
CA ASP A 668 -7.53 26.77 -24.26
C ASP A 668 -7.27 26.91 -22.77
N ALA A 669 -8.19 27.47 -21.99
CA ALA A 669 -8.06 27.57 -20.54
C ALA A 669 -8.16 26.19 -19.86
N GLU A 670 -9.14 25.40 -20.27
CA GLU A 670 -9.38 24.03 -19.78
C GLU A 670 -8.23 23.11 -20.17
N TYR A 671 -7.76 23.22 -21.43
CA TYR A 671 -6.62 22.46 -21.92
C TYR A 671 -5.35 22.73 -21.11
N ARG A 672 -5.04 24.00 -20.88
CA ARG A 672 -3.90 24.42 -20.06
C ARG A 672 -3.99 23.86 -18.64
N ASN A 673 -5.16 23.96 -18.01
CA ASN A 673 -5.38 23.46 -16.65
C ASN A 673 -5.21 21.93 -16.57
N LEU A 674 -5.69 21.20 -17.58
CA LEU A 674 -5.48 19.76 -17.67
C LEU A 674 -4.00 19.40 -17.90
N CYS A 675 -3.26 20.17 -18.72
CA CYS A 675 -1.83 19.98 -18.88
C CYS A 675 -1.08 20.13 -17.55
N ILE A 676 -1.46 21.11 -16.74
CA ILE A 676 -0.87 21.32 -15.41
C ILE A 676 -1.29 20.19 -14.45
N ALA A 677 -2.54 19.72 -14.51
CA ALA A 677 -2.98 18.57 -13.71
C ALA A 677 -2.20 17.30 -14.08
N VAL A 678 -1.96 17.03 -15.37
CA VAL A 678 -1.12 15.90 -15.82
C VAL A 678 0.33 16.07 -15.36
N TYR A 679 0.86 17.30 -15.36
CA TYR A 679 2.18 17.58 -14.79
C TYR A 679 2.23 17.24 -13.29
N ASP A 680 1.20 17.55 -12.53
CA ASP A 680 1.12 17.22 -11.11
C ASP A 680 1.04 15.70 -10.89
N LEU A 681 0.27 14.97 -11.71
CA LEU A 681 0.22 13.51 -11.69
C LEU A 681 1.56 12.86 -12.08
N LEU A 682 2.36 13.47 -12.97
CA LEU A 682 3.72 13.01 -13.30
C LEU A 682 4.70 13.14 -12.12
N ASN A 683 4.37 13.96 -11.13
CA ASN A 683 5.13 14.17 -9.91
C ASN A 683 4.38 13.64 -8.67
N ASP A 684 3.43 12.71 -8.83
CA ASP A 684 2.68 12.08 -7.74
C ASP A 684 3.60 11.23 -6.86
N ASP A 685 3.23 11.02 -5.59
CA ASP A 685 3.93 10.11 -4.68
C ASP A 685 3.74 8.63 -5.06
N ASP A 686 2.62 8.30 -5.72
CA ASP A 686 2.32 6.95 -6.19
C ASP A 686 2.96 6.67 -7.56
N GLU A 687 3.65 5.51 -7.68
CA GLU A 687 4.36 5.12 -8.90
C GLU A 687 3.41 4.77 -10.04
N ASP A 688 2.30 4.09 -9.74
CA ASP A 688 1.33 3.68 -10.75
C ASP A 688 0.65 4.88 -11.38
N ILE A 689 0.33 5.90 -10.59
CA ILE A 689 -0.20 7.18 -11.08
C ILE A 689 0.82 7.87 -12.01
N ARG A 690 2.11 7.91 -11.64
CA ARG A 690 3.14 8.52 -12.49
C ARG A 690 3.28 7.81 -13.84
N ILE A 691 3.21 6.47 -13.86
CA ILE A 691 3.27 5.67 -15.09
C ILE A 691 2.05 5.98 -16.00
N VAL A 692 0.86 6.01 -15.43
CA VAL A 692 -0.37 6.37 -16.16
C VAL A 692 -0.26 7.80 -16.72
N ALA A 693 0.20 8.75 -15.91
CA ALA A 693 0.38 10.13 -16.34
C ALA A 693 1.43 10.27 -17.45
N ALA A 694 2.47 9.45 -17.45
CA ALA A 694 3.47 9.42 -18.53
C ALA A 694 2.88 8.93 -19.86
N SER A 695 2.02 7.92 -19.81
CA SER A 695 1.24 7.46 -20.98
C SER A 695 0.31 8.56 -21.52
N ILE A 696 -0.40 9.29 -20.63
CA ILE A 696 -1.25 10.43 -21.01
C ILE A 696 -0.41 11.52 -21.68
N ALA A 697 0.70 11.93 -21.08
CA ALA A 697 1.57 12.95 -21.63
C ALA A 697 2.15 12.55 -23.01
N THR A 698 2.53 11.26 -23.17
CA THR A 698 2.98 10.72 -24.45
C THR A 698 1.88 10.83 -25.50
N GLN A 699 0.65 10.47 -25.16
CA GLN A 699 -0.51 10.55 -26.05
C GLN A 699 -0.83 12.00 -26.45
N MET A 700 -0.80 12.94 -25.47
CA MET A 700 -1.00 14.36 -25.72
C MET A 700 0.04 14.94 -26.67
N LEU A 701 1.32 14.60 -26.48
CA LEU A 701 2.44 15.12 -27.27
C LEU A 701 2.49 14.50 -28.66
N SER A 702 2.14 13.22 -28.83
CA SER A 702 2.08 12.52 -30.12
C SER A 702 0.98 13.05 -31.04
N ASN A 703 -0.12 13.57 -30.50
CA ASN A 703 -1.19 14.19 -31.27
C ASN A 703 -0.79 15.53 -31.92
N VAL A 704 0.35 16.09 -31.56
CA VAL A 704 0.89 17.34 -32.09
C VAL A 704 1.81 17.10 -33.30
N ASP A 705 2.51 15.96 -33.31
CA ASP A 705 3.46 15.61 -34.38
C ASP A 705 2.87 14.43 -35.19
N VAL A 706 2.38 14.74 -36.38
CA VAL A 706 1.69 13.85 -37.32
C VAL A 706 2.55 12.69 -37.78
N GLU A 707 1.90 11.51 -37.92
CA GLU A 707 2.24 10.32 -38.71
C GLU A 707 2.99 9.16 -38.04
N ASN A 708 2.18 8.14 -37.68
CA ASN A 708 2.48 6.69 -37.83
C ASN A 708 3.54 5.98 -37.01
N HIS A 709 4.06 6.49 -35.90
CA HIS A 709 4.82 5.66 -34.99
C HIS A 709 4.25 5.76 -33.57
N ARG A 710 3.77 4.64 -33.00
CA ARG A 710 3.62 4.51 -31.55
C ARG A 710 5.02 4.60 -30.94
N GLU A 711 5.40 5.81 -30.52
CA GLU A 711 6.57 5.96 -29.65
C GLU A 711 6.32 5.19 -28.34
N PRO A 712 7.34 4.57 -27.77
CA PRO A 712 7.21 3.99 -26.43
C PRO A 712 6.86 5.08 -25.43
N ASP A 713 6.12 4.73 -24.36
CA ASP A 713 5.75 5.65 -23.31
C ASP A 713 6.99 6.34 -22.72
N LEU A 714 6.89 7.64 -22.53
CA LEU A 714 7.98 8.45 -21.97
C LEU A 714 8.17 8.11 -20.48
N GLU A 715 9.39 8.16 -20.02
CA GLU A 715 9.69 8.17 -18.57
C GLU A 715 9.03 9.40 -17.89
N PRO A 716 8.47 9.28 -16.67
CA PRO A 716 7.74 10.38 -16.00
C PRO A 716 8.50 11.70 -15.93
N ILE A 717 9.80 11.68 -15.63
CA ILE A 717 10.66 12.87 -15.58
C ILE A 717 10.80 13.51 -16.96
N THR A 718 11.02 12.71 -17.99
CA THR A 718 11.13 13.19 -19.38
C THR A 718 9.78 13.74 -19.87
N ALA A 719 8.68 13.04 -19.53
CA ALA A 719 7.33 13.46 -19.87
C ALA A 719 7.00 14.82 -19.24
N SER A 720 7.33 15.03 -17.97
CA SER A 720 7.09 16.30 -17.26
C SER A 720 7.82 17.48 -17.93
N GLN A 721 9.08 17.29 -18.30
CA GLN A 721 9.88 18.32 -18.98
C GLN A 721 9.35 18.67 -20.38
N ARG A 722 8.98 17.63 -21.18
CA ARG A 722 8.40 17.83 -22.50
C ARG A 722 7.04 18.50 -22.44
N LEU A 723 6.20 18.09 -21.47
CA LEU A 723 4.88 18.67 -21.26
C LEU A 723 4.95 20.16 -20.89
N LEU A 724 5.81 20.53 -19.92
CA LEU A 724 6.04 21.95 -19.59
C LEU A 724 6.57 22.75 -20.78
N SER A 725 7.47 22.18 -21.57
CA SER A 725 7.97 22.83 -22.77
C SER A 725 6.86 23.05 -23.80
N PHE A 726 5.92 22.12 -23.92
CA PHE A 726 4.73 22.28 -24.75
C PHE A 726 3.82 23.40 -24.21
N VAL A 727 3.52 23.40 -22.91
CA VAL A 727 2.68 24.40 -22.24
C VAL A 727 3.23 25.81 -22.47
N VAL A 728 4.53 26.01 -22.27
CA VAL A 728 5.18 27.31 -22.48
C VAL A 728 5.10 27.75 -23.93
N ARG A 729 5.38 26.85 -24.89
CA ARG A 729 5.30 27.19 -26.33
C ARG A 729 3.90 27.59 -26.75
N ARG A 730 2.87 26.92 -26.27
CA ARG A 730 1.48 27.14 -26.69
C ARG A 730 0.87 28.41 -26.03
N TRP A 731 1.16 28.62 -24.74
CA TRP A 731 0.49 29.69 -23.96
C TRP A 731 1.46 30.72 -23.35
N SER A 732 2.57 31.00 -24.04
CA SER A 732 3.60 31.90 -23.54
C SER A 732 3.09 33.30 -23.16
N GLY A 733 2.03 33.80 -23.78
CA GLY A 733 1.39 35.09 -23.50
C GLY A 733 0.26 35.05 -22.46
N SER A 734 0.00 33.91 -21.84
CA SER A 734 -1.15 33.73 -20.91
C SER A 734 -0.88 34.34 -19.53
N LYS A 735 -1.74 35.28 -19.10
CA LYS A 735 -1.72 35.84 -17.74
C LYS A 735 -2.01 34.80 -16.66
N ASP A 736 -2.89 33.84 -16.96
CA ASP A 736 -3.21 32.77 -16.00
C ASP A 736 -2.03 31.84 -15.79
N LEU A 737 -1.28 31.49 -16.85
CA LEU A 737 -0.08 30.66 -16.74
C LEU A 737 1.01 31.38 -15.94
N PHE A 738 1.15 32.67 -16.15
CA PHE A 738 2.03 33.53 -15.34
C PHE A 738 1.63 33.51 -13.87
N GLY A 739 0.34 33.72 -13.56
CA GLY A 739 -0.19 33.65 -12.19
C GLY A 739 0.04 32.29 -11.52
N GLN A 740 -0.19 31.20 -12.26
CA GLN A 740 0.09 29.84 -11.76
C GLN A 740 1.58 29.61 -11.45
N ALA A 741 2.48 30.06 -12.34
CA ALA A 741 3.91 29.97 -12.11
C ALA A 741 4.34 30.77 -10.86
N PHE A 742 3.81 31.97 -10.68
CA PHE A 742 4.09 32.80 -9.51
C PHE A 742 3.56 32.18 -8.22
N THR A 743 2.37 31.58 -8.26
CA THR A 743 1.80 30.89 -7.09
C THR A 743 2.66 29.71 -6.68
N ARG A 744 3.21 28.94 -7.62
CA ARG A 744 4.10 27.81 -7.35
C ARG A 744 5.49 28.21 -6.85
N LEU A 745 6.02 29.32 -7.36
CA LEU A 745 7.34 29.84 -6.98
C LEU A 745 7.33 30.58 -5.64
N PHE A 746 6.29 31.36 -5.37
CA PHE A 746 6.28 32.35 -4.29
C PHE A 746 5.08 32.20 -3.34
N GLY A 747 4.20 31.23 -3.58
CA GLY A 747 3.00 31.04 -2.78
C GLY A 747 2.10 32.30 -2.80
N LYS A 748 1.66 32.71 -1.61
CA LYS A 748 0.85 33.95 -1.41
C LYS A 748 1.70 35.16 -1.08
N PHE A 749 3.00 35.15 -1.36
CA PHE A 749 3.98 36.18 -0.94
C PHE A 749 4.01 36.43 0.56
N GLU A 750 3.86 35.37 1.33
CA GLU A 750 4.01 35.43 2.79
C GLU A 750 5.41 35.95 3.14
N PRO A 751 5.55 36.84 4.16
CA PRO A 751 6.84 37.38 4.55
C PRO A 751 7.89 36.27 4.82
N VAL A 752 9.10 36.47 4.29
CA VAL A 752 10.18 35.44 4.36
C VAL A 752 10.60 35.16 5.80
N ASP A 753 10.62 36.17 6.65
CA ASP A 753 10.94 36.06 8.10
C ASP A 753 9.87 35.27 8.86
N GLU A 754 8.59 35.39 8.52
CA GLU A 754 7.52 34.58 9.09
C GLU A 754 7.65 33.11 8.65
N GLN A 755 7.95 32.86 7.38
CA GLN A 755 8.19 31.52 6.87
C GLN A 755 9.40 30.87 7.55
N ILE A 756 10.54 31.58 7.69
CA ILE A 756 11.73 31.11 8.39
C ILE A 756 11.38 30.77 9.86
N SER A 757 10.66 31.66 10.53
CA SER A 757 10.25 31.48 11.93
C SER A 757 9.37 30.23 12.06
N ARG A 758 8.44 30.00 11.16
CA ARG A 758 7.59 28.82 11.12
C ARG A 758 8.41 27.53 10.89
N TYR A 759 9.32 27.51 9.93
CA TYR A 759 10.18 26.35 9.68
C TYR A 759 11.08 26.02 10.88
N ILE A 760 11.58 27.02 11.58
CA ILE A 760 12.36 26.80 12.81
C ILE A 760 11.45 26.23 13.92
N GLN A 761 10.22 26.71 14.07
CA GLN A 761 9.26 26.17 15.04
C GLN A 761 8.81 24.77 14.69
N THR A 762 8.54 24.49 13.41
CA THR A 762 8.16 23.16 12.91
C THR A 762 9.28 22.15 13.16
N ASP A 763 10.52 22.53 12.99
CA ASP A 763 11.67 21.67 13.26
C ASP A 763 11.85 21.38 14.79
N GLN A 764 11.37 22.27 15.63
CA GLN A 764 11.33 22.06 17.08
C GLN A 764 10.08 21.27 17.52
N ALA A 765 9.07 21.20 16.68
CA ALA A 765 7.86 20.44 16.96
C ALA A 765 8.10 18.94 16.77
N LEU A 766 7.68 18.16 17.74
CA LEU A 766 7.87 16.70 17.74
C LEU A 766 6.95 15.95 16.77
N PHE A 767 5.85 16.56 16.40
CA PHE A 767 4.85 16.07 15.45
C PHE A 767 4.62 17.12 14.37
N ALA A 768 5.68 17.47 13.64
CA ALA A 768 5.51 18.19 12.38
C ALA A 768 4.72 17.30 11.41
N GLU A 769 3.77 17.87 10.69
CA GLU A 769 3.15 17.17 9.58
C GLU A 769 4.26 16.79 8.58
N GLU A 770 4.43 15.47 8.37
CA GLU A 770 5.39 15.00 7.37
C GLU A 770 4.90 15.38 5.99
N LYS A 771 5.84 15.75 5.12
CA LYS A 771 5.54 16.01 3.72
C LYS A 771 4.94 14.74 3.10
N GLN A 772 3.71 14.83 2.61
CA GLN A 772 2.99 13.67 2.05
C GLN A 772 3.66 13.15 0.79
N ASN A 773 4.05 14.03 -0.13
CA ASN A 773 4.72 13.65 -1.37
C ASN A 773 6.24 13.76 -1.22
N LEU A 774 6.90 12.61 -1.02
CA LEU A 774 8.36 12.49 -0.91
C LEU A 774 9.07 12.38 -2.28
N TYR A 775 8.32 12.22 -3.37
CA TYR A 775 8.89 12.12 -4.72
C TYR A 775 9.31 13.50 -5.25
N ILE A 776 8.62 14.57 -4.85
CA ILE A 776 8.94 15.93 -5.27
C ILE A 776 10.16 16.45 -4.51
N ASP A 777 11.22 16.76 -5.25
CA ASP A 777 12.33 17.59 -4.79
C ASP A 777 11.94 19.07 -4.96
N ASP A 778 11.65 19.76 -3.84
CA ASP A 778 11.17 21.14 -3.84
C ASP A 778 12.16 22.12 -4.47
N ALA A 779 13.47 21.92 -4.26
CA ALA A 779 14.49 22.75 -4.85
C ALA A 779 14.53 22.61 -6.39
N ARG A 780 14.43 21.39 -6.89
CA ARG A 780 14.29 21.10 -8.31
C ARG A 780 13.01 21.69 -8.88
N GLU A 781 11.89 21.56 -8.18
CA GLU A 781 10.58 22.05 -8.61
C GLU A 781 10.60 23.58 -8.77
N VAL A 782 11.13 24.31 -7.79
CA VAL A 782 11.32 25.76 -7.86
C VAL A 782 12.19 26.14 -9.04
N ALA A 783 13.29 25.43 -9.29
CA ALA A 783 14.17 25.72 -10.44
C ALA A 783 13.46 25.49 -11.79
N VAL A 784 12.66 24.43 -11.92
CA VAL A 784 11.90 24.11 -13.14
C VAL A 784 10.86 25.20 -13.42
N TRP A 785 10.09 25.59 -12.41
CA TRP A 785 9.06 26.65 -12.56
C TRP A 785 9.66 28.02 -12.79
N ALA A 786 10.81 28.34 -12.20
CA ALA A 786 11.54 29.57 -12.49
C ALA A 786 12.00 29.62 -13.97
N GLN A 787 12.58 28.53 -14.48
CA GLN A 787 12.96 28.42 -15.89
C GLN A 787 11.75 28.55 -16.83
N MET A 788 10.61 27.96 -16.46
CA MET A 788 9.38 28.10 -17.21
C MET A 788 8.91 29.56 -17.22
N ALA A 789 8.83 30.20 -16.05
CA ALA A 789 8.43 31.62 -15.95
C ALA A 789 9.29 32.54 -16.84
N MET A 790 10.60 32.26 -16.92
CA MET A 790 11.51 33.03 -17.76
C MET A 790 11.33 32.87 -19.27
N LYS A 791 10.68 31.78 -19.70
CA LYS A 791 10.37 31.53 -21.12
C LYS A 791 9.03 32.11 -21.55
N LEU A 792 8.24 32.69 -20.65
CA LEU A 792 6.98 33.33 -20.99
C LEU A 792 7.21 34.63 -21.80
N SER A 793 6.23 34.98 -22.62
CA SER A 793 6.25 36.25 -23.41
C SER A 793 5.89 37.43 -22.52
N TRP A 794 6.90 38.07 -21.93
CA TRP A 794 6.79 39.30 -21.21
C TRP A 794 6.32 40.37 -22.17
N PRO A 795 5.74 41.22 -22.32
CA PRO A 795 4.77 42.08 -21.72
C PRO A 795 3.29 41.59 -21.79
N GLU A 796 3.01 40.57 -22.56
CA GLU A 796 1.65 40.08 -22.78
C GLU A 796 1.11 39.32 -21.57
N ALA A 797 1.99 38.52 -20.90
CA ALA A 797 1.65 37.67 -19.79
C ALA A 797 1.70 38.35 -18.41
N VAL A 798 2.32 39.52 -18.29
CA VAL A 798 2.63 40.13 -17.00
C VAL A 798 1.40 40.72 -16.31
N ASP A 799 1.21 40.35 -15.03
CA ASP A 799 0.34 41.05 -14.08
C ASP A 799 1.17 41.97 -13.20
N GLN A 800 0.96 43.28 -13.39
CA GLN A 800 1.66 44.34 -12.68
C GLN A 800 1.49 44.27 -11.16
N THR A 801 0.37 43.78 -10.69
CA THR A 801 0.09 43.66 -9.26
C THR A 801 0.97 42.56 -8.64
N LEU A 802 1.09 41.41 -9.30
CA LEU A 802 1.97 40.30 -8.86
C LEU A 802 3.45 40.73 -8.88
N VAL A 803 3.88 41.46 -9.91
CA VAL A 803 5.24 41.96 -10.00
C VAL A 803 5.57 42.95 -8.86
N LYS A 804 4.63 43.81 -8.50
CA LYS A 804 4.81 44.71 -7.35
C LYS A 804 4.93 43.96 -6.04
N HIS A 805 4.10 42.95 -5.83
CA HIS A 805 4.19 42.09 -4.65
C HIS A 805 5.54 41.35 -4.62
N LEU A 806 5.98 40.80 -5.77
CA LEU A 806 7.28 40.13 -5.87
C LEU A 806 8.43 41.10 -5.51
N GLY A 807 8.37 42.36 -6.00
CA GLY A 807 9.37 43.37 -5.66
C GLY A 807 9.51 43.55 -4.16
N THR A 808 8.41 43.83 -3.47
CA THR A 808 8.40 44.02 -2.02
C THR A 808 8.83 42.76 -1.28
N TRP A 809 8.44 41.58 -1.76
CA TRP A 809 8.78 40.28 -1.15
C TRP A 809 10.27 40.00 -1.25
N VAL A 810 10.92 40.25 -2.40
CA VAL A 810 12.36 40.08 -2.62
C VAL A 810 13.17 41.12 -1.84
N GLU A 811 12.76 42.41 -1.86
CA GLU A 811 13.44 43.48 -1.12
C GLU A 811 13.52 43.18 0.41
N ASN A 812 12.46 42.63 0.96
CA ASN A 812 12.42 42.26 2.38
C ASN A 812 13.06 40.88 2.62
N GLY A 813 12.92 39.93 1.68
CA GLY A 813 13.38 38.54 1.83
C GLY A 813 14.90 38.40 1.86
N ILE A 814 15.61 39.18 1.01
CA ILE A 814 17.07 39.12 0.99
C ILE A 814 17.70 39.50 2.36
N PRO A 815 17.34 40.61 3.00
CA PRO A 815 17.81 40.93 4.32
C PRO A 815 17.44 39.89 5.39
N SER A 816 16.24 39.33 5.33
CA SER A 816 15.80 38.27 6.26
C SER A 816 16.67 37.02 6.14
N LEU A 817 16.96 36.54 4.93
CA LEU A 817 17.85 35.38 4.72
C LEU A 817 19.29 35.70 5.19
N ARG A 818 19.81 36.89 4.88
CA ARG A 818 21.17 37.29 5.29
C ARG A 818 21.34 37.37 6.80
N SER A 819 20.31 37.81 7.53
CA SER A 819 20.37 37.91 8.99
C SER A 819 20.54 36.58 9.72
N HIS A 820 20.07 35.48 9.11
CA HIS A 820 20.16 34.13 9.66
C HIS A 820 21.41 33.35 9.19
N GLY A 821 22.15 33.88 8.19
CA GLY A 821 23.38 33.30 7.68
C GLY A 821 23.22 31.93 7.05
N THR A 822 24.33 31.16 7.03
CA THR A 822 24.41 29.84 6.35
C THR A 822 23.66 28.72 7.08
N SER A 823 23.23 28.95 8.31
CA SER A 823 22.49 27.93 9.10
C SER A 823 21.17 27.49 8.43
N LEU A 824 20.56 28.36 7.62
CA LEU A 824 19.34 28.04 6.89
C LEU A 824 19.55 27.03 5.75
N MET A 825 20.77 26.89 5.23
CA MET A 825 21.06 26.01 4.09
C MET A 825 21.06 24.51 4.47
N SER A 826 21.13 24.21 5.76
CA SER A 826 21.12 22.82 6.25
C SER A 826 19.72 22.17 6.23
N LYS A 827 18.66 22.95 5.99
CA LYS A 827 17.26 22.52 5.98
C LYS A 827 16.66 22.69 4.59
N ALA A 828 15.95 21.65 4.12
CA ALA A 828 15.39 21.62 2.76
C ALA A 828 14.43 22.78 2.51
N GLU A 829 13.54 23.11 3.45
CA GLU A 829 12.51 24.14 3.32
C GLU A 829 13.12 25.54 3.26
N THR A 830 14.03 25.87 4.16
CA THR A 830 14.68 27.18 4.18
C THR A 830 15.68 27.33 3.04
N PHE A 831 16.33 26.24 2.63
CA PHE A 831 17.19 26.20 1.45
C PHE A 831 16.36 26.52 0.17
N THR A 832 15.22 25.87 0.00
CA THR A 832 14.31 26.09 -1.12
C THR A 832 13.71 27.49 -1.12
N LEU A 833 13.35 28.04 0.05
CA LEU A 833 12.90 29.42 0.20
C LEU A 833 13.96 30.40 -0.28
N GLY A 834 15.23 30.16 0.05
CA GLY A 834 16.36 30.98 -0.44
C GLY A 834 16.48 30.93 -1.96
N LEU A 835 16.33 29.76 -2.59
CA LEU A 835 16.29 29.63 -4.04
C LEU A 835 15.11 30.40 -4.66
N SER A 836 13.92 30.35 -4.05
CA SER A 836 12.75 31.12 -4.50
C SER A 836 13.02 32.63 -4.50
N VAL A 837 13.69 33.16 -3.45
CA VAL A 837 14.08 34.58 -3.37
C VAL A 837 15.10 34.93 -4.46
N ILE A 838 16.11 34.08 -4.71
CA ILE A 838 17.13 34.27 -5.75
C ILE A 838 16.46 34.29 -7.13
N TYR A 839 15.58 33.34 -7.44
CA TYR A 839 14.85 33.32 -8.73
C TYR A 839 13.84 34.47 -8.86
N GLY A 840 13.26 34.91 -7.74
CA GLY A 840 12.45 36.15 -7.73
C GLY A 840 13.24 37.35 -8.12
N ALA A 841 14.47 37.50 -7.60
CA ALA A 841 15.39 38.55 -8.00
C ALA A 841 15.80 38.43 -9.49
N GLU A 842 16.02 37.22 -10.02
CA GLU A 842 16.30 37.01 -11.44
C GLU A 842 15.15 37.47 -12.34
N ILE A 843 13.91 37.12 -11.98
CA ILE A 843 12.71 37.55 -12.68
C ILE A 843 12.59 39.08 -12.69
N LEU A 844 12.82 39.77 -11.56
CA LEU A 844 12.80 41.22 -11.45
C LEU A 844 13.89 41.87 -12.30
N LEU A 845 15.11 41.34 -12.33
CA LEU A 845 16.18 41.83 -13.20
C LEU A 845 15.83 41.69 -14.67
N ARG A 846 15.15 40.61 -15.07
CA ARG A 846 14.69 40.43 -16.44
C ARG A 846 13.56 41.39 -16.80
N LEU A 847 12.59 41.59 -15.90
CA LEU A 847 11.51 42.56 -16.07
C LEU A 847 12.02 43.98 -16.15
N SER A 848 13.14 44.30 -15.52
CA SER A 848 13.80 45.59 -15.62
C SER A 848 14.23 45.93 -17.04
N ALA A 849 14.66 44.95 -17.84
CA ALA A 849 15.02 45.17 -19.24
C ALA A 849 13.83 45.61 -20.09
N SER A 850 12.60 45.28 -19.69
CA SER A 850 11.36 45.70 -20.34
C SER A 850 10.68 46.91 -19.65
N GLY A 851 11.34 47.52 -18.68
CA GLY A 851 10.80 48.70 -17.94
C GLY A 851 9.66 48.41 -16.98
N MET A 852 9.44 47.10 -16.62
CA MET A 852 8.30 46.66 -15.83
C MET A 852 8.64 46.30 -14.38
N SER A 853 9.89 46.36 -13.96
CA SER A 853 10.30 46.07 -12.59
C SER A 853 10.06 47.25 -11.67
N PRO A 854 9.53 47.05 -10.45
CA PRO A 854 9.38 48.10 -9.44
C PRO A 854 10.71 48.48 -8.79
N ILE A 855 11.75 47.65 -8.90
CA ILE A 855 13.07 47.85 -8.30
C ILE A 855 14.06 48.31 -9.36
N ARG A 856 14.95 49.24 -8.99
CA ARG A 856 16.08 49.63 -9.88
C ARG A 856 17.06 48.47 -10.03
N PRO A 857 17.44 48.11 -11.26
CA PRO A 857 18.35 46.97 -11.48
C PRO A 857 19.74 47.15 -10.86
N SER A 858 20.22 48.42 -10.75
CA SER A 858 21.48 48.77 -10.09
C SER A 858 21.49 48.39 -8.61
N ASP A 859 20.37 48.71 -7.94
CA ASP A 859 20.26 48.55 -6.49
C ASP A 859 20.12 47.04 -6.13
N LEU A 860 19.30 46.35 -6.94
CA LEU A 860 19.16 44.88 -6.77
C LEU A 860 20.48 44.14 -7.03
N ARG A 861 21.23 44.50 -8.09
CA ARG A 861 22.57 43.90 -8.34
C ARG A 861 23.55 44.17 -7.20
N ALA A 862 23.58 45.40 -6.68
CA ALA A 862 24.45 45.75 -5.55
C ALA A 862 24.13 44.93 -4.30
N THR A 863 22.82 44.69 -4.05
CA THR A 863 22.37 43.81 -2.95
C THR A 863 22.83 42.36 -3.13
N LEU A 864 22.68 41.79 -4.34
CA LEU A 864 23.10 40.41 -4.64
C LEU A 864 24.63 40.26 -4.55
N ILE A 865 25.43 41.22 -5.02
CA ILE A 865 26.89 41.22 -4.90
C ILE A 865 27.31 41.27 -3.43
N SER A 866 26.66 42.11 -2.61
CA SER A 866 26.92 42.14 -1.17
C SER A 866 26.63 40.80 -0.51
N TRP A 867 25.54 40.12 -0.92
CA TRP A 867 25.19 38.79 -0.38
C TRP A 867 26.22 37.73 -0.76
N ILE A 868 26.69 37.68 -2.01
CA ILE A 868 27.82 36.80 -2.41
C ILE A 868 29.05 37.04 -1.55
N SER A 869 29.44 38.30 -1.35
CA SER A 869 30.60 38.65 -0.52
C SER A 869 30.48 38.18 0.93
N GLU A 870 29.27 38.12 1.48
CA GLU A 870 29.03 37.59 2.82
C GLU A 870 29.13 36.07 2.86
N LEU A 871 28.58 35.38 1.83
CA LEU A 871 28.70 33.93 1.68
C LEU A 871 30.19 33.49 1.53
N ASP A 872 30.98 34.25 0.75
CA ASP A 872 32.42 34.04 0.60
C ASP A 872 33.16 34.18 1.93
N LYS A 873 32.83 35.20 2.74
CA LYS A 873 33.42 35.39 4.08
C LYS A 873 33.03 34.27 5.05
N ALA A 874 31.83 33.70 4.88
CA ALA A 874 31.38 32.56 5.66
C ALA A 874 32.00 31.23 5.22
N GLY A 875 32.82 31.22 4.15
CA GLY A 875 33.41 30.00 3.59
C GLY A 875 32.46 29.11 2.85
N ASP A 876 31.29 29.64 2.43
CA ASP A 876 30.27 28.88 1.73
C ASP A 876 30.53 28.89 0.23
N ALA A 877 30.84 27.71 -0.33
CA ALA A 877 30.94 27.46 -1.77
C ALA A 877 29.65 26.82 -2.33
N GLY A 878 28.54 26.91 -1.61
CA GLY A 878 27.31 26.15 -1.86
C GLY A 878 26.45 26.67 -3.01
N THR A 879 25.28 26.04 -3.17
CA THR A 879 24.37 26.24 -4.30
C THR A 879 23.81 27.67 -4.38
N TRP A 880 23.52 28.34 -3.26
CA TRP A 880 23.03 29.73 -3.28
C TRP A 880 24.04 30.67 -3.91
N ARG A 881 25.32 30.52 -3.55
CA ARG A 881 26.41 31.35 -4.12
C ARG A 881 26.49 31.15 -5.63
N SER A 882 26.50 29.91 -6.10
CA SER A 882 26.58 29.61 -7.54
C SER A 882 25.35 30.12 -8.31
N GLU A 883 24.17 30.03 -7.74
CA GLU A 883 22.95 30.57 -8.35
C GLU A 883 22.93 32.10 -8.40
N LEU A 884 23.37 32.78 -7.34
CA LEU A 884 23.52 34.23 -7.33
C LEU A 884 24.51 34.71 -8.40
N GLU A 885 25.66 34.04 -8.55
CA GLU A 885 26.63 34.31 -9.61
C GLU A 885 26.02 34.13 -11.02
N ARG A 886 25.28 33.04 -11.21
CA ARG A 886 24.57 32.77 -12.47
C ARG A 886 23.56 33.88 -12.80
N VAL A 887 22.77 34.31 -11.82
CA VAL A 887 21.77 35.38 -11.96
C VAL A 887 22.43 36.72 -12.32
N LEU A 888 23.53 37.05 -11.67
CA LEU A 888 24.29 38.29 -12.00
C LEU A 888 24.88 38.27 -13.41
N GLN A 889 25.50 37.13 -13.81
CA GLN A 889 26.03 36.94 -15.17
C GLN A 889 24.94 37.09 -16.22
N GLN A 890 23.79 36.45 -16.04
CA GLN A 890 22.65 36.62 -16.95
C GLN A 890 22.12 38.06 -17.00
N SER A 891 22.06 38.74 -15.85
CA SER A 891 21.62 40.16 -15.83
C SER A 891 22.56 41.12 -16.57
N LEU A 892 23.85 40.80 -16.61
CA LEU A 892 24.85 41.53 -17.39
C LEU A 892 24.67 41.30 -18.89
N ARG A 893 24.41 40.04 -19.29
CA ARG A 893 24.09 39.73 -20.72
C ARG A 893 22.84 40.47 -21.20
N LEU A 894 21.78 40.57 -20.41
CA LEU A 894 20.57 41.33 -20.73
C LEU A 894 20.84 42.84 -20.89
N LYS A 895 21.82 43.40 -20.15
CA LYS A 895 22.20 44.80 -20.22
C LYS A 895 23.00 45.13 -21.51
N LEU A 896 23.78 44.18 -22.00
CA LEU A 896 24.73 44.37 -23.10
C LEU A 896 24.10 44.15 -24.50
N GLY A 897 22.88 43.59 -24.58
CA GLY A 897 22.24 43.29 -25.86
C GLY A 897 22.91 42.10 -26.58
N ASN A 898 22.64 41.92 -27.86
CA ASN A 898 23.23 40.85 -28.68
C ASN A 898 24.73 41.13 -28.93
N LEU A 899 25.58 40.78 -27.99
CA LEU A 899 27.02 40.79 -28.13
C LEU A 899 27.51 39.55 -28.90
N ASN A 900 28.60 39.70 -29.63
CA ASN A 900 29.27 38.61 -30.31
C ASN A 900 29.72 37.53 -29.29
N THR A 901 29.47 36.25 -29.59
CA THR A 901 29.75 35.10 -28.74
C THR A 901 31.16 35.07 -28.14
N VAL A 902 32.16 35.62 -28.86
CA VAL A 902 33.54 35.73 -28.41
C VAL A 902 33.72 36.72 -27.23
N LEU A 903 32.92 37.79 -27.19
CA LEU A 903 32.89 38.74 -26.09
C LEU A 903 32.12 38.18 -24.87
N GLU A 904 31.11 37.34 -25.09
CA GLU A 904 30.40 36.60 -24.04
C GLU A 904 31.32 35.63 -23.31
N ASP A 905 32.20 34.90 -24.05
CA ASP A 905 33.18 33.97 -23.50
C ASP A 905 34.28 34.68 -22.70
N VAL A 906 34.74 35.84 -23.16
CA VAL A 906 35.72 36.66 -22.45
C VAL A 906 35.14 37.25 -21.16
N LEU A 907 33.90 37.68 -21.14
CA LEU A 907 33.23 38.19 -19.93
C LEU A 907 32.90 37.07 -18.93
N ALA A 908 32.62 35.87 -19.43
CA ALA A 908 32.42 34.68 -18.56
C ALA A 908 33.72 34.22 -17.86
N GLN A 909 34.88 34.51 -18.48
CA GLN A 909 36.19 34.16 -17.91
C GLN A 909 36.70 35.19 -16.90
N GLN A 910 36.17 36.42 -16.86
CA GLN A 910 36.69 37.49 -16.00
C GLN A 910 36.07 37.53 -14.60
N GLY A 911 35.11 36.69 -14.26
CA GLY A 911 34.48 36.63 -12.92
C GLY A 911 33.71 37.92 -12.52
N PRO A 912 32.91 37.89 -11.44
CA PRO A 912 32.00 38.97 -11.06
C PRO A 912 32.68 40.25 -10.47
N GLY A 913 33.94 40.44 -10.67
CA GLY A 913 34.74 41.52 -10.08
C GLY A 913 34.99 42.77 -10.93
N VAL A 914 34.34 42.93 -12.11
CA VAL A 914 34.45 44.16 -12.96
C VAL A 914 33.11 44.81 -13.18
#